data_b2d333eef4314f6baeaf2ed73bdc5f13
#
_entry.id   b2d333eef4314f6baeaf2ed73bdc5f13
#
_cell.length_a   1.000
_cell.length_b   1.000
_cell.length_c   1.000
_cell.angle_alpha   90.00
_cell.angle_beta   90.00
_cell.angle_gamma   90.00
#
_symmetry.space_group_name_H-M   'P 1'
#
loop_
_entity.id
_entity.type
_entity.pdbx_description
1 polymer ?
#
loop_
_entity_poly.entity_id
_entity_poly.type
_entity_poly.pdbx_seq_one_letter_code
_entity_poly.pdbx_strand_id
1 'polypeptide(L)'
;MKRTMFIPLSLALATSAFAANFYYNQVGYDVGMPISIIVKSDAQLDGAEFKLMSGGNAVQTGKLSAGTNPDNWTNNGKFYVATLDNSVTAGTYTLQVTENGQPATSGEFKVEDKALAKLTLGAVLDYFYDDRAVNSTIVGWDSKLAVYNGGGKTRDVHGGWYDASGDVSKYLSHLSYANYLNPQQIPLTVWVLAFTAERIPTLLSSTSSKAKTADEAAFGADFLVRMLDDQGFFYMTVFDNWGSPTGKRELCAFSGSDGIKSTDYQTAFREGGGMAIAGLARVSKLGVKGDYTSEQYLAAAEKAYAHLSEKQGIGKSCAYCDDGKENIIDDYTALLAATELYVATEKVDYLKDARARAKNLIKRLSDDGYFWSDDAKTRPFWHASDAGLPLVALVRYAEIESKITVSSSADLIDWACVDMLGAPCYNFNAKEALDAIKTHYDWLISITNKVDNPFGYARQTYKTQGSIKDGFFIPHDNESNYWWQGEDARLASLAAATAYTFHSMNLDDAEAMGKYSTDQFDWILGKNPYATCMMYGFGKKVPAKYDGQSEYDATLKGGIANGITGKNKDGSGIAWTDDGVGAVGFDAMKESWQVWRWDEQWLPHTTWFLMALATRYDEKPESIEPPVAIPGKATVATRAMDVRLQGRVLSVNVAGTREANVAVLGLDGAKVASGTLNAGRATLSLESVKSGAYLVKVEGFGAKKVLVR
;
A
#
# COMPACT_ATOMS: atom_id res chain seq x y z
N MET A 1 22.35 -52.54 -70.15
CA MET A 1 22.58 -52.62 -68.67
C MET A 1 22.53 -51.20 -68.10
N LYS A 2 21.37 -50.80 -67.52
CA LYS A 2 21.25 -49.51 -66.81
C LYS A 2 21.39 -49.84 -65.33
N ARG A 3 22.42 -49.30 -64.68
CA ARG A 3 22.61 -49.36 -63.22
C ARG A 3 21.77 -48.28 -62.58
N THR A 4 20.76 -48.63 -61.82
CA THR A 4 19.98 -47.74 -60.98
C THR A 4 20.76 -47.57 -59.68
N MET A 5 21.13 -46.35 -59.37
CA MET A 5 21.86 -45.98 -58.16
C MET A 5 20.77 -45.58 -57.10
N PHE A 6 20.62 -46.41 -56.07
CA PHE A 6 19.79 -46.07 -54.90
C PHE A 6 20.61 -45.15 -53.98
N ILE A 7 20.12 -43.92 -53.78
CA ILE A 7 20.63 -43.01 -52.76
C ILE A 7 19.67 -43.21 -51.54
N PRO A 8 20.17 -43.60 -50.37
CA PRO A 8 19.35 -43.64 -49.17
C PRO A 8 19.06 -42.21 -48.72
N LEU A 9 17.81 -41.81 -48.73
CA LEU A 9 17.30 -40.56 -48.13
C LEU A 9 17.23 -40.77 -46.60
N SER A 10 18.28 -40.37 -45.91
CA SER A 10 18.24 -40.28 -44.44
C SER A 10 17.33 -39.10 -44.04
N LEU A 11 16.11 -39.42 -43.61
CA LEU A 11 15.17 -38.48 -42.98
C LEU A 11 15.75 -38.12 -41.63
N ALA A 12 16.50 -37.03 -41.54
CA ALA A 12 16.82 -36.42 -40.26
C ALA A 12 15.51 -35.80 -39.70
N LEU A 13 14.87 -36.52 -38.79
CA LEU A 13 13.88 -35.93 -37.91
C LEU A 13 14.60 -34.86 -37.07
N ALA A 14 14.52 -33.61 -37.50
CA ALA A 14 14.81 -32.49 -36.64
C ALA A 14 13.74 -32.45 -35.54
N THR A 15 14.01 -33.16 -34.44
CA THR A 15 13.32 -32.86 -33.18
C THR A 15 13.75 -31.45 -32.82
N SER A 16 12.84 -30.47 -32.99
CA SER A 16 13.01 -29.16 -32.37
C SER A 16 13.03 -29.43 -30.85
N ALA A 17 14.24 -29.57 -30.31
CA ALA A 17 14.42 -29.58 -28.88
C ALA A 17 13.99 -28.20 -28.42
N PHE A 18 12.80 -28.12 -27.78
CA PHE A 18 12.40 -26.91 -27.08
C PHE A 18 13.39 -26.73 -25.93
N ALA A 19 14.23 -25.70 -26.04
CA ALA A 19 15.15 -25.33 -24.97
C ALA A 19 14.34 -24.73 -23.82
N ALA A 20 14.77 -25.01 -22.58
CA ALA A 20 14.15 -24.43 -21.40
C ALA A 20 14.04 -22.90 -21.51
N ASN A 21 12.90 -22.37 -21.10
CA ASN A 21 12.68 -20.91 -21.03
C ASN A 21 12.99 -20.41 -19.62
N PHE A 22 13.52 -19.19 -19.52
CA PHE A 22 13.91 -18.57 -18.26
C PHE A 22 13.16 -17.27 -18.04
N TYR A 23 12.58 -17.11 -16.84
CA TYR A 23 11.84 -15.91 -16.44
C TYR A 23 12.53 -15.29 -15.22
N TYR A 24 12.91 -14.03 -15.33
CA TYR A 24 13.69 -13.31 -14.34
C TYR A 24 13.43 -11.81 -14.46
N ASN A 25 13.77 -11.07 -13.41
CA ASN A 25 13.75 -9.61 -13.46
C ASN A 25 14.76 -9.11 -14.51
N GLN A 26 14.26 -8.47 -15.55
CA GLN A 26 15.06 -8.02 -16.70
C GLN A 26 15.76 -6.68 -16.45
N VAL A 27 15.47 -6.00 -15.35
CA VAL A 27 16.09 -4.73 -14.97
C VAL A 27 17.29 -4.97 -14.06
N GLY A 28 17.11 -5.71 -12.96
CA GLY A 28 18.18 -6.06 -12.05
C GLY A 28 17.69 -6.47 -10.67
N TYR A 29 18.63 -7.00 -9.89
CA TYR A 29 18.38 -7.46 -8.52
C TYR A 29 19.26 -6.71 -7.54
N ASP A 30 18.75 -6.47 -6.32
CA ASP A 30 19.52 -5.87 -5.24
C ASP A 30 20.41 -6.91 -4.55
N VAL A 31 21.64 -6.54 -4.27
CA VAL A 31 22.54 -7.35 -3.43
C VAL A 31 21.91 -7.60 -2.06
N GLY A 32 21.99 -8.84 -1.59
CA GLY A 32 21.48 -9.23 -0.27
C GLY A 32 19.98 -9.45 -0.18
N MET A 33 19.26 -9.30 -1.29
CA MET A 33 17.83 -9.60 -1.37
C MET A 33 17.60 -10.99 -1.99
N PRO A 34 16.48 -11.67 -1.67
CA PRO A 34 16.16 -12.95 -2.26
C PRO A 34 16.06 -12.88 -3.80
N ILE A 35 16.74 -13.78 -4.49
CA ILE A 35 16.74 -13.87 -5.96
C ILE A 35 16.22 -15.25 -6.35
N SER A 36 15.20 -15.28 -7.22
CA SER A 36 14.72 -16.51 -7.83
C SER A 36 14.57 -16.35 -9.35
N ILE A 37 14.99 -17.38 -10.08
CA ILE A 37 14.82 -17.49 -11.52
C ILE A 37 13.87 -18.64 -11.79
N ILE A 38 12.88 -18.45 -12.64
CA ILE A 38 11.96 -19.50 -13.03
C ILE A 38 12.45 -20.16 -14.32
N VAL A 39 12.48 -21.47 -14.33
CA VAL A 39 12.80 -22.30 -15.50
C VAL A 39 11.54 -23.03 -15.93
N LYS A 40 11.11 -22.86 -17.18
CA LYS A 40 10.02 -23.63 -17.77
C LYS A 40 10.59 -24.68 -18.70
N SER A 41 10.19 -25.93 -18.53
CA SER A 41 10.62 -27.03 -19.40
C SER A 41 9.54 -28.09 -19.55
N ASP A 42 9.49 -28.72 -20.70
CA ASP A 42 8.69 -29.94 -20.96
C ASP A 42 9.39 -31.18 -20.42
N ALA A 43 10.70 -31.09 -20.13
CA ALA A 43 11.46 -32.18 -19.51
C ALA A 43 11.26 -32.19 -17.99
N GLN A 44 11.45 -33.36 -17.36
CA GLN A 44 11.43 -33.54 -15.92
C GLN A 44 12.74 -32.98 -15.33
N LEU A 45 12.66 -31.83 -14.64
CA LEU A 45 13.81 -31.15 -14.03
C LEU A 45 13.73 -31.09 -12.50
N ASP A 46 12.84 -31.89 -11.85
CA ASP A 46 12.69 -31.93 -10.38
C ASP A 46 14.02 -32.27 -9.71
N GLY A 47 14.56 -31.37 -8.89
CA GLY A 47 15.83 -31.53 -8.20
C GLY A 47 17.05 -31.52 -9.13
N ALA A 48 16.92 -31.19 -10.43
CA ALA A 48 18.05 -31.04 -11.34
C ALA A 48 18.99 -29.93 -10.87
N GLU A 49 20.30 -30.10 -11.15
CA GLU A 49 21.30 -29.09 -10.81
C GLU A 49 21.16 -27.86 -11.73
N PHE A 50 21.21 -26.67 -11.14
CA PHE A 50 21.46 -25.45 -11.86
C PHE A 50 22.83 -24.87 -11.49
N LYS A 51 23.39 -24.04 -12.37
CA LYS A 51 24.63 -23.31 -12.17
C LYS A 51 24.41 -21.82 -12.41
N LEU A 52 24.78 -21.00 -11.42
CA LEU A 52 24.91 -19.56 -11.60
C LEU A 52 26.29 -19.29 -12.22
N MET A 53 26.31 -18.67 -13.38
CA MET A 53 27.52 -18.43 -14.17
C MET A 53 27.87 -16.95 -14.17
N SER A 54 29.17 -16.63 -14.00
CA SER A 54 29.73 -15.30 -14.20
C SER A 54 31.08 -15.40 -14.91
N GLY A 55 31.27 -14.63 -16.01
CA GLY A 55 32.49 -14.66 -16.80
C GLY A 55 32.87 -16.05 -17.31
N GLY A 56 31.90 -16.91 -17.57
CA GLY A 56 32.09 -18.28 -18.03
C GLY A 56 32.37 -19.32 -16.94
N ASN A 57 32.47 -18.92 -15.67
CA ASN A 57 32.71 -19.81 -14.54
C ASN A 57 31.43 -20.00 -13.73
N ALA A 58 31.22 -21.21 -13.20
CA ALA A 58 30.17 -21.46 -12.22
C ALA A 58 30.60 -20.88 -10.87
N VAL A 59 29.78 -19.93 -10.33
CA VAL A 59 30.05 -19.25 -9.05
C VAL A 59 29.17 -19.77 -7.94
N GLN A 60 28.04 -20.38 -8.30
CA GLN A 60 27.13 -21.08 -7.39
C GLN A 60 26.49 -22.24 -8.10
N THR A 61 26.15 -23.31 -7.35
CA THR A 61 25.32 -24.41 -7.82
C THR A 61 24.20 -24.64 -6.82
N GLY A 62 23.07 -25.13 -7.31
CA GLY A 62 21.92 -25.46 -6.48
C GLY A 62 21.02 -26.46 -7.18
N LYS A 63 19.85 -26.72 -6.60
CA LYS A 63 18.86 -27.62 -7.16
C LYS A 63 17.55 -26.88 -7.46
N LEU A 64 16.96 -27.20 -8.60
CA LEU A 64 15.62 -26.75 -8.96
C LEU A 64 14.58 -27.33 -8.01
N SER A 65 13.52 -26.57 -7.76
CA SER A 65 12.35 -27.05 -7.01
C SER A 65 11.64 -28.21 -7.73
N ALA A 66 10.63 -28.81 -7.08
CA ALA A 66 9.65 -29.60 -7.81
C ALA A 66 8.93 -28.74 -8.86
N GLY A 67 8.60 -29.35 -10.00
CA GLY A 67 7.92 -28.67 -11.09
C GLY A 67 6.42 -28.52 -10.83
N THR A 68 5.90 -27.33 -11.04
CA THR A 68 4.49 -26.98 -10.83
C THR A 68 3.88 -26.28 -12.04
N ASN A 69 2.56 -26.28 -12.13
CA ASN A 69 1.80 -25.48 -13.11
C ASN A 69 0.59 -24.86 -12.40
N PRO A 70 0.79 -23.69 -11.75
CA PRO A 70 -0.28 -23.04 -10.99
C PRO A 70 -1.43 -22.66 -11.94
N ASP A 71 -2.65 -23.01 -11.56
CA ASP A 71 -3.89 -22.62 -12.25
C ASP A 71 -3.85 -22.82 -13.80
N ASN A 72 -3.11 -23.82 -14.27
CA ASN A 72 -2.88 -24.10 -15.69
C ASN A 72 -2.31 -22.92 -16.49
N TRP A 73 -1.35 -22.18 -15.91
CA TRP A 73 -0.69 -21.03 -16.58
C TRP A 73 0.16 -21.43 -17.78
N THR A 74 0.41 -22.69 -17.99
CA THR A 74 1.04 -23.20 -19.21
C THR A 74 0.32 -24.43 -19.72
N ASN A 75 0.23 -24.53 -21.04
CA ASN A 75 -0.33 -25.70 -21.71
C ASN A 75 0.66 -26.86 -21.79
N ASN A 76 1.97 -26.58 -21.73
CA ASN A 76 3.05 -27.55 -21.89
C ASN A 76 4.11 -27.33 -20.81
N GLY A 77 4.64 -28.43 -20.27
CA GLY A 77 5.71 -28.42 -19.30
C GLY A 77 5.31 -27.90 -17.92
N LYS A 78 6.33 -27.63 -17.12
CA LYS A 78 6.21 -27.15 -15.75
C LYS A 78 7.17 -26.00 -15.49
N PHE A 79 6.86 -25.24 -14.44
CA PHE A 79 7.74 -24.20 -13.90
C PHE A 79 8.53 -24.76 -12.72
N TYR A 80 9.83 -24.53 -12.71
CA TYR A 80 10.79 -24.89 -11.68
C TYR A 80 11.46 -23.65 -11.14
N VAL A 81 11.75 -23.59 -9.85
CA VAL A 81 12.38 -22.42 -9.21
C VAL A 81 13.84 -22.72 -8.92
N ALA A 82 14.72 -21.89 -9.43
CA ALA A 82 16.12 -21.78 -9.01
C ALA A 82 16.24 -20.65 -7.98
N THR A 83 16.36 -20.98 -6.72
CA THR A 83 16.60 -20.00 -5.64
C THR A 83 18.09 -19.82 -5.48
N LEU A 84 18.56 -18.57 -5.59
CA LEU A 84 19.96 -18.23 -5.41
C LEU A 84 20.27 -17.96 -3.93
N ASP A 85 21.51 -18.16 -3.54
CA ASP A 85 21.99 -17.81 -2.21
C ASP A 85 22.04 -16.28 -2.05
N ASN A 86 21.65 -15.77 -0.89
CA ASN A 86 21.68 -14.34 -0.59
C ASN A 86 23.10 -13.74 -0.55
N SER A 87 24.15 -14.57 -0.65
CA SER A 87 25.54 -14.15 -0.76
C SER A 87 25.99 -13.75 -2.18
N VAL A 88 25.09 -13.79 -3.17
CA VAL A 88 25.40 -13.33 -4.53
C VAL A 88 25.81 -11.86 -4.51
N THR A 89 27.04 -11.60 -4.98
CA THR A 89 27.64 -10.25 -4.96
C THR A 89 27.24 -9.45 -6.21
N ALA A 90 27.60 -8.17 -6.24
CA ALA A 90 27.39 -7.35 -7.42
C ALA A 90 28.13 -7.93 -8.64
N GLY A 91 27.43 -8.03 -9.78
CA GLY A 91 27.97 -8.62 -11.01
C GLY A 91 26.92 -8.85 -12.08
N THR A 92 27.35 -9.43 -13.19
CA THR A 92 26.49 -9.90 -14.29
C THR A 92 26.52 -11.42 -14.33
N TYR A 93 25.33 -12.01 -14.40
CA TYR A 93 25.13 -13.45 -14.25
C TYR A 93 24.21 -14.02 -15.33
N THR A 94 24.36 -15.35 -15.57
CA THR A 94 23.38 -16.16 -16.28
C THR A 94 23.09 -17.41 -15.45
N LEU A 95 21.89 -17.99 -15.61
CA LEU A 95 21.53 -19.28 -15.02
C LEU A 95 21.65 -20.37 -16.10
N GLN A 96 22.29 -21.48 -15.77
CA GLN A 96 22.41 -22.64 -16.65
C GLN A 96 21.79 -23.87 -16.02
N VAL A 97 21.03 -24.62 -16.80
CA VAL A 97 20.49 -25.95 -16.43
C VAL A 97 20.85 -26.95 -17.53
N THR A 98 20.80 -28.23 -17.22
CA THR A 98 20.96 -29.29 -18.25
C THR A 98 19.58 -29.89 -18.56
N GLU A 99 19.16 -29.74 -19.81
CA GLU A 99 17.91 -30.30 -20.32
C GLU A 99 18.21 -31.31 -21.41
N ASN A 100 17.72 -32.54 -21.28
CA ASN A 100 17.95 -33.62 -22.25
C ASN A 100 19.44 -33.82 -22.60
N GLY A 101 20.34 -33.65 -21.61
CA GLY A 101 21.78 -33.78 -21.78
C GLY A 101 22.48 -32.60 -22.48
N GLN A 102 21.74 -31.50 -22.75
CA GLN A 102 22.30 -30.29 -23.37
C GLN A 102 22.18 -29.10 -22.37
N PRO A 103 23.14 -28.19 -22.34
CA PRO A 103 23.06 -26.99 -21.53
C PRO A 103 22.04 -26.01 -22.13
N ALA A 104 21.09 -25.54 -21.31
CA ALA A 104 20.21 -24.41 -21.57
C ALA A 104 20.61 -23.25 -20.64
N THR A 105 20.73 -22.04 -21.17
CA THR A 105 21.27 -20.88 -20.44
C THR A 105 20.32 -19.69 -20.58
N SER A 106 20.06 -18.99 -19.46
CA SER A 106 19.27 -17.76 -19.45
C SER A 106 19.96 -16.61 -20.19
N GLY A 107 19.25 -15.55 -20.45
CA GLY A 107 19.88 -14.26 -20.73
C GLY A 107 20.61 -13.71 -19.49
N GLU A 108 21.46 -12.73 -19.73
CA GLU A 108 22.15 -12.03 -18.64
C GLU A 108 21.18 -11.20 -17.77
N PHE A 109 21.46 -11.20 -16.47
CA PHE A 109 20.85 -10.32 -15.48
C PHE A 109 21.91 -9.72 -14.55
N LYS A 110 21.61 -8.56 -13.98
CA LYS A 110 22.51 -7.82 -13.09
C LYS A 110 22.11 -7.99 -11.64
N VAL A 111 23.10 -8.04 -10.77
CA VAL A 111 22.95 -7.87 -9.33
C VAL A 111 23.79 -6.67 -8.94
N GLU A 112 23.20 -5.69 -8.24
CA GLU A 112 23.89 -4.46 -7.87
C GLU A 112 23.31 -3.90 -6.57
N ASP A 113 24.10 -3.13 -5.82
CA ASP A 113 23.59 -2.42 -4.65
C ASP A 113 22.51 -1.41 -5.06
N LYS A 114 21.29 -1.54 -4.49
CA LYS A 114 20.13 -0.70 -4.81
C LYS A 114 19.83 -0.61 -6.31
N ALA A 115 19.94 -1.74 -7.01
CA ALA A 115 19.81 -1.82 -8.46
C ALA A 115 18.50 -1.22 -8.97
N LEU A 116 17.37 -1.59 -8.34
CA LEU A 116 16.06 -1.13 -8.81
C LEU A 116 15.97 0.40 -8.75
N ALA A 117 16.36 1.02 -7.63
CA ALA A 117 16.31 2.47 -7.55
C ALA A 117 17.28 3.16 -8.50
N LYS A 118 18.54 2.71 -8.57
CA LYS A 118 19.55 3.32 -9.45
C LYS A 118 19.15 3.27 -10.92
N LEU A 119 18.48 2.20 -11.33
CA LEU A 119 18.12 1.98 -12.74
C LEU A 119 16.76 2.60 -13.11
N THR A 120 15.80 2.66 -12.19
CA THR A 120 14.41 3.02 -12.53
C THR A 120 13.92 4.34 -11.94
N LEU A 121 14.41 4.76 -10.75
CA LEU A 121 13.86 5.92 -10.03
C LEU A 121 13.84 7.20 -10.87
N GLY A 122 14.92 7.47 -11.62
CA GLY A 122 14.97 8.63 -12.50
C GLY A 122 13.87 8.60 -13.58
N ALA A 123 13.69 7.45 -14.23
CA ALA A 123 12.68 7.30 -15.29
C ALA A 123 11.24 7.31 -14.74
N VAL A 124 11.01 6.78 -13.55
CA VAL A 124 9.71 6.86 -12.86
C VAL A 124 9.34 8.32 -12.56
N LEU A 125 10.32 9.12 -12.13
CA LEU A 125 10.09 10.55 -11.89
C LEU A 125 9.99 11.36 -13.20
N ASP A 126 10.70 10.94 -14.26
CA ASP A 126 10.53 11.50 -15.60
C ASP A 126 9.13 11.23 -16.15
N TYR A 127 8.58 10.03 -15.90
CA TYR A 127 7.20 9.71 -16.28
C TYR A 127 6.21 10.74 -15.74
N PHE A 128 6.22 11.05 -14.44
CA PHE A 128 5.31 12.06 -13.89
C PHE A 128 5.51 13.44 -14.51
N TYR A 129 6.78 13.82 -14.75
CA TYR A 129 7.07 15.11 -15.39
C TYR A 129 6.52 15.18 -16.81
N ASP A 130 6.70 14.11 -17.60
CA ASP A 130 6.28 14.04 -19.00
C ASP A 130 4.75 13.86 -19.13
N ASP A 131 4.09 13.28 -18.10
CA ASP A 131 2.65 13.06 -18.02
C ASP A 131 1.86 14.29 -17.50
N ARG A 132 2.54 15.37 -17.17
CA ARG A 132 1.89 16.63 -16.73
C ARG A 132 0.90 17.14 -17.77
N ALA A 133 -0.33 17.49 -17.35
CA ALA A 133 -1.33 18.11 -18.20
C ALA A 133 -0.99 19.58 -18.52
N VAL A 134 0.14 19.78 -19.21
CA VAL A 134 0.70 21.12 -19.55
C VAL A 134 0.65 21.44 -21.04
N ASN A 135 0.05 20.61 -21.88
CA ASN A 135 -0.20 20.93 -23.27
C ASN A 135 -1.01 22.22 -23.35
N SER A 136 -0.60 23.18 -24.18
CA SER A 136 -1.20 24.52 -24.23
C SER A 136 -2.70 24.51 -24.55
N THR A 137 -3.18 23.57 -25.35
CA THR A 137 -4.60 23.40 -25.66
C THR A 137 -5.36 22.95 -24.43
N ILE A 138 -4.88 21.92 -23.74
CA ILE A 138 -5.48 21.40 -22.50
C ILE A 138 -5.48 22.47 -21.41
N VAL A 139 -4.37 23.15 -21.19
CA VAL A 139 -4.28 24.27 -20.24
C VAL A 139 -5.28 25.37 -20.59
N GLY A 140 -5.45 25.68 -21.88
CA GLY A 140 -6.42 26.66 -22.32
C GLY A 140 -7.87 26.29 -22.00
N TRP A 141 -8.23 25.02 -22.12
CA TRP A 141 -9.54 24.49 -21.73
C TRP A 141 -9.71 24.45 -20.20
N ASP A 142 -8.74 23.88 -19.50
CA ASP A 142 -8.80 23.61 -18.06
C ASP A 142 -8.75 24.91 -17.24
N SER A 143 -8.18 26.01 -17.76
CA SER A 143 -8.17 27.31 -17.07
C SER A 143 -9.56 27.96 -16.94
N LYS A 144 -10.56 27.49 -17.67
CA LYS A 144 -11.95 27.98 -17.62
C LYS A 144 -12.96 26.83 -17.88
N LEU A 145 -12.70 25.70 -17.25
CA LEU A 145 -13.47 24.50 -17.50
C LEU A 145 -14.90 24.62 -16.96
N ALA A 146 -15.89 24.25 -17.79
CA ALA A 146 -17.29 24.28 -17.42
C ALA A 146 -17.59 23.20 -16.36
N VAL A 147 -18.43 23.56 -15.39
CA VAL A 147 -19.04 22.61 -14.46
C VAL A 147 -20.30 22.05 -15.11
N TYR A 148 -20.41 20.74 -15.20
CA TYR A 148 -21.56 20.07 -15.82
C TYR A 148 -22.88 20.49 -15.15
N ASN A 149 -23.83 20.95 -15.95
CA ASN A 149 -25.11 21.53 -15.49
C ASN A 149 -24.97 22.62 -14.41
N GLY A 150 -23.82 23.28 -14.32
CA GLY A 150 -23.51 24.31 -13.32
C GLY A 150 -24.05 25.71 -13.63
N GLY A 151 -25.00 25.86 -14.57
CA GLY A 151 -25.61 27.15 -14.89
C GLY A 151 -24.62 28.18 -15.50
N GLY A 152 -23.60 27.70 -16.20
CA GLY A 152 -22.54 28.55 -16.79
C GLY A 152 -21.35 28.77 -15.87
N LYS A 153 -21.29 28.12 -14.69
CA LYS A 153 -20.12 28.14 -13.79
C LYS A 153 -18.92 27.55 -14.49
N THR A 154 -17.80 28.20 -14.41
CA THR A 154 -16.49 27.70 -14.85
C THR A 154 -15.50 27.74 -13.71
N ARG A 155 -14.46 26.92 -13.81
CA ARG A 155 -13.38 26.87 -12.83
C ARG A 155 -12.03 26.68 -13.50
N ASP A 156 -11.00 27.28 -12.91
CA ASP A 156 -9.62 26.98 -13.26
C ASP A 156 -9.18 25.70 -12.55
N VAL A 157 -8.88 24.68 -13.34
CA VAL A 157 -8.41 23.36 -12.90
C VAL A 157 -7.24 22.87 -13.75
N HIS A 158 -6.42 23.80 -14.27
CA HIS A 158 -5.24 23.44 -15.02
C HIS A 158 -4.19 22.73 -14.15
N GLY A 159 -3.25 22.02 -14.76
CA GLY A 159 -2.24 21.20 -14.08
C GLY A 159 -2.74 19.81 -13.73
N GLY A 160 -2.03 19.11 -12.86
CA GLY A 160 -2.24 17.68 -12.59
C GLY A 160 -1.68 16.79 -13.70
N TRP A 161 -1.88 15.50 -13.58
CA TRP A 161 -1.43 14.49 -14.53
C TRP A 161 -2.62 13.88 -15.26
N TYR A 162 -2.38 13.38 -16.46
CA TYR A 162 -3.36 12.60 -17.20
C TYR A 162 -3.63 11.27 -16.48
N ASP A 163 -4.73 10.62 -16.82
CA ASP A 163 -5.12 9.34 -16.23
C ASP A 163 -4.25 8.19 -16.72
N ALA A 164 -4.15 8.08 -18.04
CA ALA A 164 -3.52 6.95 -18.69
C ALA A 164 -3.01 7.33 -20.09
N SER A 165 -2.16 6.50 -20.68
CA SER A 165 -1.65 6.75 -22.04
C SER A 165 -2.73 6.76 -23.14
N GLY A 166 -3.97 6.50 -22.79
CA GLY A 166 -5.13 6.57 -23.67
C GLY A 166 -6.22 7.52 -23.17
N ASP A 167 -6.04 8.19 -22.04
CA ASP A 167 -7.06 9.05 -21.43
C ASP A 167 -6.44 10.32 -20.81
N VAL A 168 -6.71 11.45 -21.39
CA VAL A 168 -6.28 12.77 -20.89
C VAL A 168 -7.23 13.39 -19.86
N SER A 169 -8.22 12.65 -19.38
CA SER A 169 -9.00 13.04 -18.20
C SER A 169 -8.10 13.12 -16.97
N LYS A 170 -8.58 13.77 -15.91
CA LYS A 170 -7.85 13.91 -14.64
C LYS A 170 -8.78 13.54 -13.50
N TYR A 171 -8.39 12.55 -12.72
CA TYR A 171 -9.22 11.98 -11.68
C TYR A 171 -8.62 12.19 -10.28
N LEU A 172 -9.46 12.51 -9.31
CA LEU A 172 -9.11 12.32 -7.92
C LEU A 172 -9.22 10.84 -7.54
N SER A 173 -10.29 10.19 -8.03
CA SER A 173 -10.47 8.75 -7.98
C SER A 173 -11.21 8.31 -9.24
N HIS A 174 -10.70 7.31 -9.91
CA HIS A 174 -11.36 6.71 -11.07
C HIS A 174 -12.49 5.78 -10.62
N LEU A 175 -13.39 5.44 -11.55
CA LEU A 175 -14.51 4.50 -11.29
C LEU A 175 -15.33 4.88 -10.05
N SER A 176 -15.59 6.16 -9.86
CA SER A 176 -16.39 6.68 -8.76
C SER A 176 -17.78 6.06 -8.66
N TYR A 177 -18.33 5.58 -9.79
CA TYR A 177 -19.59 4.85 -9.87
C TYR A 177 -19.52 3.39 -9.40
N ALA A 178 -18.33 2.86 -9.18
CA ALA A 178 -18.12 1.50 -8.73
C ALA A 178 -17.73 1.49 -7.24
N ASN A 179 -18.70 1.66 -6.38
CA ASN A 179 -18.62 1.80 -4.91
C ASN A 179 -17.54 1.03 -4.16
N TYR A 180 -16.96 0.01 -4.75
CA TYR A 180 -15.98 -0.86 -4.12
C TYR A 180 -14.59 -0.72 -4.71
N LEU A 181 -14.40 0.08 -5.74
CA LEU A 181 -13.13 0.18 -6.42
C LEU A 181 -12.44 1.52 -6.22
N ASN A 182 -13.10 2.62 -6.41
CA ASN A 182 -12.57 3.99 -6.20
C ASN A 182 -11.03 4.08 -6.11
N PRO A 183 -10.27 3.65 -7.17
CA PRO A 183 -8.80 3.69 -7.15
C PRO A 183 -8.35 5.13 -6.95
N GLN A 184 -7.45 5.35 -5.98
CA GLN A 184 -6.93 6.66 -5.70
C GLN A 184 -5.88 7.04 -6.76
N GLN A 185 -5.95 8.25 -7.30
CA GLN A 185 -5.07 8.67 -8.41
C GLN A 185 -4.24 9.91 -8.07
N ILE A 186 -4.53 11.05 -8.67
CA ILE A 186 -3.71 12.28 -8.47
C ILE A 186 -3.45 12.56 -6.99
N PRO A 187 -4.43 12.48 -6.08
CA PRO A 187 -4.17 12.69 -4.65
C PRO A 187 -3.19 11.70 -4.05
N LEU A 188 -3.27 10.42 -4.44
CA LEU A 188 -2.32 9.40 -4.02
C LEU A 188 -0.92 9.71 -4.55
N THR A 189 -0.80 10.12 -5.82
CA THR A 189 0.48 10.53 -6.42
C THR A 189 1.12 11.67 -5.65
N VAL A 190 0.35 12.70 -5.26
CA VAL A 190 0.84 13.82 -4.44
C VAL A 190 1.36 13.33 -3.10
N TRP A 191 0.60 12.48 -2.42
CA TRP A 191 1.01 11.93 -1.12
C TRP A 191 2.26 11.07 -1.23
N VAL A 192 2.35 10.20 -2.26
CA VAL A 192 3.50 9.31 -2.50
C VAL A 192 4.76 10.09 -2.86
N LEU A 193 4.66 11.14 -3.69
CA LEU A 193 5.80 12.01 -4.01
C LEU A 193 6.33 12.70 -2.75
N ALA A 194 5.45 13.22 -1.90
CA ALA A 194 5.83 13.81 -0.63
C ALA A 194 6.46 12.78 0.32
N PHE A 195 5.88 11.59 0.41
CA PHE A 195 6.43 10.46 1.18
C PHE A 195 7.85 10.11 0.69
N THR A 196 8.02 9.97 -0.62
CA THR A 196 9.30 9.66 -1.25
C THR A 196 10.38 10.71 -0.93
N ALA A 197 10.01 12.00 -1.02
CA ALA A 197 10.93 13.10 -0.72
C ALA A 197 11.44 13.07 0.73
N GLU A 198 10.59 12.64 1.66
CA GLU A 198 10.97 12.53 3.09
C GLU A 198 11.77 11.26 3.39
N ARG A 199 11.42 10.13 2.79
CA ARG A 199 11.89 8.81 3.22
C ARG A 199 13.21 8.37 2.58
N ILE A 200 13.52 8.80 1.35
CA ILE A 200 14.76 8.44 0.65
C ILE A 200 15.60 9.64 0.15
N PRO A 201 15.83 10.67 0.99
CA PRO A 201 16.45 11.92 0.56
C PRO A 201 17.89 11.76 0.05
N THR A 202 18.67 10.82 0.58
CA THR A 202 20.05 10.56 0.16
C THR A 202 20.06 9.86 -1.19
N LEU A 203 19.18 8.88 -1.37
CA LEU A 203 19.03 8.16 -2.64
C LEU A 203 18.57 9.11 -3.75
N LEU A 204 17.58 9.96 -3.49
CA LEU A 204 17.14 11.02 -4.41
C LEU A 204 18.28 11.98 -4.78
N SER A 205 19.14 12.33 -3.82
CA SER A 205 20.30 13.18 -4.07
C SER A 205 21.33 12.46 -4.96
N SER A 206 21.61 11.19 -4.70
CA SER A 206 22.57 10.39 -5.45
C SER A 206 22.15 10.13 -6.91
N THR A 207 20.84 10.10 -7.16
CA THR A 207 20.25 9.96 -8.50
C THR A 207 19.89 11.31 -9.16
N SER A 208 20.26 12.44 -8.54
CA SER A 208 19.93 13.79 -8.98
C SER A 208 18.42 14.06 -9.12
N SER A 209 17.59 13.33 -8.36
CA SER A 209 16.13 13.35 -8.46
C SER A 209 15.43 14.20 -7.40
N LYS A 210 16.16 14.70 -6.38
CA LYS A 210 15.57 15.35 -5.20
C LYS A 210 14.73 16.59 -5.56
N ALA A 211 15.26 17.48 -6.40
CA ALA A 211 14.54 18.69 -6.79
C ALA A 211 13.30 18.37 -7.62
N LYS A 212 13.41 17.40 -8.54
CA LYS A 212 12.29 16.93 -9.35
C LYS A 212 11.16 16.34 -8.50
N THR A 213 11.47 15.48 -7.52
CA THR A 213 10.45 14.90 -6.63
C THR A 213 9.69 15.97 -5.85
N ALA A 214 10.39 16.99 -5.36
CA ALA A 214 9.77 18.10 -4.63
C ALA A 214 8.90 18.98 -5.55
N ASP A 215 9.37 19.25 -6.77
CA ASP A 215 8.64 20.01 -7.79
C ASP A 215 7.36 19.28 -8.25
N GLU A 216 7.44 17.96 -8.47
CA GLU A 216 6.27 17.14 -8.79
C GLU A 216 5.23 17.13 -7.66
N ALA A 217 5.67 17.03 -6.40
CA ALA A 217 4.76 17.09 -5.24
C ALA A 217 4.02 18.45 -5.17
N ALA A 218 4.74 19.56 -5.40
CA ALA A 218 4.14 20.89 -5.43
C ALA A 218 3.19 21.07 -6.61
N PHE A 219 3.57 20.59 -7.82
CA PHE A 219 2.75 20.67 -9.01
C PHE A 219 1.39 19.98 -8.84
N GLY A 220 1.40 18.78 -8.27
CA GLY A 220 0.15 18.05 -7.97
C GLY A 220 -0.66 18.71 -6.85
N ALA A 221 -0.01 19.24 -5.80
CA ALA A 221 -0.69 19.97 -4.73
C ALA A 221 -1.38 21.24 -5.26
N ASP A 222 -0.78 21.96 -6.19
CA ASP A 222 -1.39 23.11 -6.87
C ASP A 222 -2.69 22.71 -7.58
N PHE A 223 -2.68 21.59 -8.30
CA PHE A 223 -3.88 21.08 -8.93
C PHE A 223 -4.97 20.72 -7.91
N LEU A 224 -4.62 20.08 -6.79
CA LEU A 224 -5.59 19.76 -5.74
C LEU A 224 -6.23 21.02 -5.13
N VAL A 225 -5.46 22.10 -4.92
CA VAL A 225 -6.03 23.36 -4.46
C VAL A 225 -7.02 23.94 -5.48
N ARG A 226 -6.72 23.83 -6.78
CA ARG A 226 -7.64 24.29 -7.84
C ARG A 226 -8.92 23.43 -7.90
N MET A 227 -8.84 22.14 -7.59
CA MET A 227 -10.00 21.25 -7.54
C MET A 227 -10.87 21.46 -6.29
N LEU A 228 -10.41 22.21 -5.29
CA LEU A 228 -11.18 22.51 -4.06
C LEU A 228 -12.16 23.66 -4.30
N ASP A 229 -13.45 23.42 -4.14
CA ASP A 229 -14.50 24.44 -4.23
C ASP A 229 -14.49 25.39 -3.01
N ASP A 230 -15.06 26.57 -3.19
CA ASP A 230 -15.17 27.56 -2.12
C ASP A 230 -16.04 27.08 -0.95
N GLN A 231 -16.92 26.10 -1.18
CA GLN A 231 -17.73 25.46 -0.15
C GLN A 231 -16.96 24.40 0.65
N GLY A 232 -15.78 23.95 0.17
CA GLY A 232 -14.90 23.00 0.86
C GLY A 232 -14.95 21.56 0.34
N PHE A 233 -15.70 21.23 -0.69
CA PHE A 233 -15.62 19.94 -1.36
C PHE A 233 -14.60 19.98 -2.51
N PHE A 234 -14.02 18.83 -2.85
CA PHE A 234 -13.28 18.69 -4.08
C PHE A 234 -14.19 18.26 -5.23
N TYR A 235 -13.95 18.79 -6.43
CA TYR A 235 -14.52 18.23 -7.65
C TYR A 235 -13.87 16.88 -7.93
N MET A 236 -14.67 15.91 -8.38
CA MET A 236 -14.25 14.52 -8.54
C MET A 236 -13.35 14.32 -9.76
N THR A 237 -13.75 14.89 -10.90
CA THR A 237 -13.16 14.55 -12.20
C THR A 237 -13.13 15.74 -13.14
N VAL A 238 -12.03 15.88 -13.88
CA VAL A 238 -11.97 16.59 -15.16
C VAL A 238 -12.12 15.52 -16.25
N PHE A 239 -13.30 15.38 -16.84
CA PHE A 239 -13.63 14.27 -17.73
C PHE A 239 -13.81 14.74 -19.18
N ASP A 240 -13.09 14.13 -20.12
CA ASP A 240 -13.15 14.43 -21.54
C ASP A 240 -13.82 13.34 -22.37
N ASN A 241 -14.44 12.37 -21.71
CA ASN A 241 -15.13 11.26 -22.35
C ASN A 241 -14.17 10.35 -23.14
N TRP A 242 -12.99 10.07 -22.56
CA TRP A 242 -11.91 9.23 -23.12
C TRP A 242 -11.47 9.67 -24.53
N GLY A 243 -11.36 10.98 -24.74
CA GLY A 243 -10.95 11.55 -26.04
C GLY A 243 -12.03 11.43 -27.13
N SER A 244 -13.27 11.14 -26.78
CA SER A 244 -14.36 11.10 -27.77
C SER A 244 -14.51 12.43 -28.49
N PRO A 245 -14.49 12.46 -29.85
CA PRO A 245 -14.61 13.70 -30.61
C PRO A 245 -15.93 14.46 -30.38
N THR A 246 -16.94 13.78 -29.86
CA THR A 246 -18.27 14.35 -29.53
C THR A 246 -18.41 14.66 -28.05
N GLY A 247 -17.46 14.22 -27.20
CA GLY A 247 -17.43 14.47 -25.77
C GLY A 247 -16.98 15.91 -25.48
N LYS A 248 -17.59 16.51 -24.46
CA LYS A 248 -17.11 17.77 -23.91
C LYS A 248 -16.27 17.46 -22.68
N ARG A 249 -15.11 18.10 -22.59
CA ARG A 249 -14.31 18.13 -21.37
C ARG A 249 -15.00 19.02 -20.34
N GLU A 250 -15.38 18.48 -19.19
CA GLU A 250 -16.15 19.16 -18.14
C GLU A 250 -15.77 18.63 -16.73
N LEU A 251 -16.00 19.48 -15.73
CA LEU A 251 -16.02 19.05 -14.31
C LEU A 251 -17.34 18.33 -14.04
N CYS A 252 -17.28 17.03 -13.75
CA CYS A 252 -18.48 16.21 -13.52
C CYS A 252 -18.17 14.97 -12.67
N ALA A 253 -19.19 14.24 -12.26
CA ALA A 253 -19.10 12.80 -12.07
C ALA A 253 -19.57 12.10 -13.34
N PHE A 254 -19.25 10.82 -13.49
CA PHE A 254 -19.76 10.02 -14.60
C PHE A 254 -20.02 8.57 -14.16
N SER A 255 -20.82 7.83 -14.90
CA SER A 255 -21.11 6.43 -14.62
C SER A 255 -21.12 5.59 -15.90
N GLY A 256 -20.79 4.32 -15.72
CA GLY A 256 -20.80 3.31 -16.78
C GLY A 256 -19.74 3.52 -17.86
N SER A 257 -19.59 2.51 -18.72
CA SER A 257 -18.68 2.53 -19.87
C SER A 257 -19.07 3.55 -20.95
N ASP A 258 -20.30 4.07 -20.90
CA ASP A 258 -20.79 5.10 -21.82
C ASP A 258 -20.45 6.52 -21.34
N GLY A 259 -19.83 6.67 -20.18
CA GLY A 259 -19.42 7.96 -19.63
C GLY A 259 -20.57 8.92 -19.37
N ILE A 260 -21.69 8.42 -18.83
CA ILE A 260 -22.88 9.22 -18.54
C ILE A 260 -22.56 10.20 -17.41
N LYS A 261 -22.48 11.50 -17.74
CA LYS A 261 -22.15 12.56 -16.78
C LYS A 261 -23.29 12.85 -15.83
N SER A 262 -22.94 13.17 -14.56
CA SER A 262 -23.89 13.62 -13.54
C SER A 262 -23.38 14.83 -12.77
N THR A 263 -24.26 15.39 -11.93
CA THR A 263 -23.96 16.52 -11.04
C THR A 263 -23.40 16.09 -9.68
N ASP A 264 -23.19 14.78 -9.44
CA ASP A 264 -22.73 14.21 -8.17
C ASP A 264 -21.21 14.27 -8.08
N TYR A 265 -20.63 15.42 -8.41
CA TYR A 265 -19.20 15.64 -8.56
C TYR A 265 -18.48 16.03 -7.27
N GLN A 266 -19.18 16.10 -6.14
CA GLN A 266 -18.55 16.32 -4.82
C GLN A 266 -17.95 15.02 -4.33
N THR A 267 -16.66 15.05 -3.98
CA THR A 267 -15.99 13.84 -3.48
C THR A 267 -16.38 13.50 -2.05
N ALA A 268 -16.66 12.24 -1.78
CA ALA A 268 -16.54 11.64 -0.46
C ALA A 268 -15.06 11.41 -0.08
N PHE A 269 -14.78 10.86 1.11
CA PHE A 269 -13.42 10.44 1.45
C PHE A 269 -12.89 9.42 0.46
N ARG A 270 -13.71 8.40 0.08
CA ARG A 270 -13.35 7.32 -0.85
C ARG A 270 -13.04 7.81 -2.28
N GLU A 271 -13.64 8.88 -2.70
CA GLU A 271 -13.56 9.36 -4.09
C GLU A 271 -12.41 10.33 -4.32
N GLY A 272 -11.35 10.18 -3.55
CA GLY A 272 -10.14 10.99 -3.63
C GLY A 272 -10.09 12.14 -2.61
N GLY A 273 -11.20 12.48 -1.94
CA GLY A 273 -11.24 13.57 -0.97
C GLY A 273 -10.31 13.34 0.23
N GLY A 274 -10.30 12.11 0.78
CA GLY A 274 -9.42 11.75 1.88
C GLY A 274 -7.94 11.83 1.52
N MET A 275 -7.58 11.25 0.38
CA MET A 275 -6.19 11.30 -0.11
C MET A 275 -5.75 12.70 -0.52
N ALA A 276 -6.65 13.55 -1.06
CA ALA A 276 -6.33 14.95 -1.37
C ALA A 276 -5.98 15.73 -0.10
N ILE A 277 -6.74 15.55 0.97
CA ILE A 277 -6.46 16.14 2.28
C ILE A 277 -5.11 15.65 2.81
N ALA A 278 -4.86 14.32 2.79
CA ALA A 278 -3.60 13.74 3.24
C ALA A 278 -2.40 14.25 2.43
N GLY A 279 -2.52 14.31 1.11
CA GLY A 279 -1.48 14.81 0.21
C GLY A 279 -1.15 16.28 0.47
N LEU A 280 -2.15 17.15 0.54
CA LEU A 280 -1.98 18.57 0.82
C LEU A 280 -1.37 18.83 2.20
N ALA A 281 -1.86 18.11 3.25
CA ALA A 281 -1.30 18.22 4.59
C ALA A 281 0.17 17.80 4.63
N ARG A 282 0.54 16.72 3.93
CA ARG A 282 1.93 16.24 3.88
C ARG A 282 2.84 17.17 3.10
N VAL A 283 2.41 17.65 1.91
CA VAL A 283 3.19 18.60 1.10
C VAL A 283 3.43 19.90 1.86
N SER A 284 2.50 20.36 2.69
CA SER A 284 2.69 21.56 3.52
C SER A 284 3.88 21.47 4.46
N LYS A 285 4.31 20.26 4.84
CA LYS A 285 5.47 20.00 5.71
C LYS A 285 6.80 19.93 4.96
N LEU A 286 6.78 19.75 3.64
CA LEU A 286 8.01 19.67 2.83
C LEU A 286 8.72 21.02 2.66
N GLY A 287 8.05 22.15 2.94
CA GLY A 287 8.58 23.47 2.72
C GLY A 287 8.77 23.81 1.24
N VAL A 288 8.05 23.12 0.35
CA VAL A 288 8.03 23.41 -1.10
C VAL A 288 6.98 24.46 -1.43
N LYS A 289 7.18 25.14 -2.54
CA LYS A 289 6.28 26.15 -3.06
C LYS A 289 6.07 25.92 -4.55
N GLY A 290 4.81 25.75 -4.92
CA GLY A 290 4.34 25.84 -6.31
C GLY A 290 3.70 27.21 -6.58
N ASP A 291 2.52 27.21 -7.17
CA ASP A 291 1.68 28.42 -7.31
C ASP A 291 1.10 28.85 -5.95
N TYR A 292 0.96 27.89 -5.02
CA TYR A 292 0.50 28.12 -3.65
C TYR A 292 1.62 27.87 -2.64
N THR A 293 1.47 28.44 -1.44
CA THR A 293 2.42 28.28 -0.33
C THR A 293 2.06 27.07 0.54
N SER A 294 3.00 26.64 1.38
CA SER A 294 2.76 25.56 2.38
C SER A 294 1.56 25.86 3.27
N GLU A 295 1.36 27.10 3.69
CA GLU A 295 0.22 27.53 4.51
C GLU A 295 -1.09 27.42 3.74
N GLN A 296 -1.08 27.73 2.43
CA GLN A 296 -2.27 27.60 1.58
C GLN A 296 -2.63 26.14 1.33
N TYR A 297 -1.63 25.24 1.14
CA TYR A 297 -1.89 23.80 1.07
C TYR A 297 -2.52 23.27 2.36
N LEU A 298 -1.97 23.66 3.52
CA LEU A 298 -2.55 23.25 4.81
C LEU A 298 -3.96 23.81 5.02
N ALA A 299 -4.17 25.09 4.71
CA ALA A 299 -5.50 25.70 4.83
C ALA A 299 -6.55 25.02 3.93
N ALA A 300 -6.16 24.62 2.72
CA ALA A 300 -7.02 23.86 1.81
C ALA A 300 -7.36 22.46 2.39
N ALA A 301 -6.37 21.76 2.95
CA ALA A 301 -6.58 20.47 3.59
C ALA A 301 -7.53 20.57 4.80
N GLU A 302 -7.31 21.55 5.69
CA GLU A 302 -8.18 21.76 6.87
C GLU A 302 -9.61 22.14 6.47
N LYS A 303 -9.77 23.01 5.45
CA LYS A 303 -11.08 23.40 4.93
C LYS A 303 -11.85 22.19 4.38
N ALA A 304 -11.20 21.36 3.57
CA ALA A 304 -11.81 20.17 3.00
C ALA A 304 -12.15 19.14 4.07
N TYR A 305 -11.27 18.94 5.05
CA TYR A 305 -11.53 18.01 6.15
C TYR A 305 -12.73 18.43 7.00
N ALA A 306 -12.83 19.72 7.33
CA ALA A 306 -13.97 20.26 8.07
C ALA A 306 -15.30 20.03 7.32
N HIS A 307 -15.30 20.26 5.99
CA HIS A 307 -16.47 20.03 5.15
C HIS A 307 -16.86 18.54 5.09
N LEU A 308 -15.89 17.64 4.83
CA LEU A 308 -16.19 16.20 4.77
C LEU A 308 -16.59 15.64 6.14
N SER A 309 -15.99 16.09 7.23
CA SER A 309 -16.41 15.68 8.59
C SER A 309 -17.83 16.13 8.94
N GLU A 310 -18.33 17.20 8.31
CA GLU A 310 -19.75 17.57 8.40
C GLU A 310 -20.64 16.63 7.58
N LYS A 311 -20.23 16.25 6.38
CA LYS A 311 -21.02 15.47 5.40
C LYS A 311 -20.99 13.97 5.61
N GLN A 312 -19.88 13.44 6.13
CA GLN A 312 -19.67 12.01 6.38
C GLN A 312 -18.76 11.72 7.58
N GLY A 313 -18.82 12.56 8.63
CA GLY A 313 -18.06 12.33 9.85
C GLY A 313 -18.48 11.04 10.56
N ILE A 314 -17.64 10.61 11.50
CA ILE A 314 -17.83 9.37 12.26
C ILE A 314 -19.24 9.28 12.84
N GLY A 315 -19.92 8.16 12.54
CA GLY A 315 -21.31 7.91 12.97
C GLY A 315 -22.38 8.67 12.17
N LYS A 316 -22.01 9.37 11.09
CA LYS A 316 -22.95 10.01 10.17
C LYS A 316 -23.15 9.14 8.91
N SER A 317 -24.22 9.41 8.16
CA SER A 317 -24.38 8.91 6.81
C SER A 317 -23.39 9.61 5.85
N CYS A 318 -23.00 8.94 4.77
CA CYS A 318 -22.18 9.55 3.72
C CYS A 318 -23.08 10.35 2.77
N ALA A 319 -22.98 11.67 2.79
CA ALA A 319 -23.81 12.52 1.97
C ALA A 319 -23.44 12.49 0.46
N TYR A 320 -22.19 12.13 0.16
CA TYR A 320 -21.66 12.12 -1.21
C TYR A 320 -21.43 10.70 -1.77
N CYS A 321 -21.59 9.66 -0.94
CA CYS A 321 -21.55 8.28 -1.42
C CYS A 321 -22.88 7.93 -2.11
N ASP A 322 -22.81 7.27 -3.25
CA ASP A 322 -23.99 6.88 -4.06
C ASP A 322 -24.95 5.92 -3.33
N ASP A 323 -24.48 5.14 -2.36
CA ASP A 323 -25.30 4.28 -1.49
C ASP A 323 -25.59 4.89 -0.11
N GLY A 324 -25.11 6.10 0.18
CA GLY A 324 -25.29 6.81 1.44
C GLY A 324 -24.52 6.22 2.64
N LYS A 325 -23.60 5.26 2.42
CA LYS A 325 -22.87 4.54 3.45
C LYS A 325 -21.36 4.62 3.22
N GLU A 326 -20.62 4.70 4.30
CA GLU A 326 -19.17 4.53 4.25
C GLU A 326 -18.79 3.06 4.09
N ASN A 327 -17.64 2.83 3.44
CA ASN A 327 -17.00 1.52 3.32
C ASN A 327 -15.54 1.60 3.77
N ILE A 328 -14.77 0.52 3.57
CA ILE A 328 -13.36 0.46 3.97
C ILE A 328 -12.52 1.57 3.33
N ILE A 329 -12.85 2.00 2.09
CA ILE A 329 -12.08 3.03 1.36
C ILE A 329 -12.21 4.38 2.07
N ASP A 330 -13.41 4.72 2.56
CA ASP A 330 -13.59 5.91 3.39
C ASP A 330 -12.76 5.83 4.67
N ASP A 331 -12.74 4.66 5.34
CA ASP A 331 -12.02 4.51 6.60
C ASP A 331 -10.52 4.70 6.43
N TYR A 332 -9.86 4.05 5.45
CA TYR A 332 -8.40 4.19 5.32
C TYR A 332 -7.98 5.55 4.72
N THR A 333 -8.77 6.14 3.82
CA THR A 333 -8.44 7.46 3.26
C THR A 333 -8.67 8.57 4.29
N ALA A 334 -9.74 8.50 5.09
CA ALA A 334 -9.98 9.42 6.20
C ALA A 334 -8.97 9.24 7.33
N LEU A 335 -8.51 8.00 7.60
CA LEU A 335 -7.44 7.73 8.56
C LEU A 335 -6.15 8.44 8.16
N LEU A 336 -5.74 8.32 6.89
CA LEU A 336 -4.57 9.04 6.39
C LEU A 336 -4.76 10.55 6.45
N ALA A 337 -5.93 11.07 6.05
CA ALA A 337 -6.24 12.49 6.13
C ALA A 337 -6.09 13.04 7.55
N ALA A 338 -6.72 12.41 8.53
CA ALA A 338 -6.67 12.83 9.93
C ALA A 338 -5.25 12.70 10.51
N THR A 339 -4.53 11.62 10.16
CA THR A 339 -3.15 11.38 10.62
C THR A 339 -2.20 12.46 10.09
N GLU A 340 -2.24 12.77 8.79
CA GLU A 340 -1.36 13.79 8.22
C GLU A 340 -1.71 15.20 8.67
N LEU A 341 -3.00 15.51 8.89
CA LEU A 341 -3.42 16.77 9.50
C LEU A 341 -2.92 16.89 10.94
N TYR A 342 -2.96 15.82 11.73
CA TYR A 342 -2.37 15.83 13.07
C TYR A 342 -0.86 16.09 13.02
N VAL A 343 -0.13 15.42 12.13
CA VAL A 343 1.31 15.64 11.92
C VAL A 343 1.61 17.08 11.50
N ALA A 344 0.75 17.69 10.69
CA ALA A 344 0.95 19.04 10.19
C ALA A 344 0.61 20.12 11.23
N THR A 345 -0.36 19.88 12.14
CA THR A 345 -0.94 20.92 13.00
C THR A 345 -0.80 20.66 14.49
N GLU A 346 -0.54 19.42 14.91
CA GLU A 346 -0.57 18.94 16.30
C GLU A 346 -1.95 19.15 16.99
N LYS A 347 -3.02 19.44 16.22
CA LYS A 347 -4.37 19.59 16.76
C LYS A 347 -4.93 18.25 17.19
N VAL A 348 -5.26 18.13 18.47
CA VAL A 348 -5.72 16.90 19.14
C VAL A 348 -6.99 16.31 18.52
N ASP A 349 -7.86 17.14 17.97
CA ASP A 349 -9.11 16.66 17.37
C ASP A 349 -8.85 15.79 16.14
N TYR A 350 -7.82 16.09 15.34
CA TYR A 350 -7.41 15.21 14.25
C TYR A 350 -6.86 13.86 14.74
N LEU A 351 -6.16 13.83 15.88
CA LEU A 351 -5.72 12.57 16.48
C LEU A 351 -6.90 11.72 16.99
N LYS A 352 -7.92 12.36 17.58
CA LYS A 352 -9.15 11.66 18.01
C LYS A 352 -9.87 11.04 16.82
N ASP A 353 -9.98 11.79 15.72
CA ASP A 353 -10.59 11.28 14.48
C ASP A 353 -9.76 10.14 13.87
N ALA A 354 -8.42 10.28 13.83
CA ALA A 354 -7.53 9.20 13.36
C ALA A 354 -7.71 7.92 14.18
N ARG A 355 -7.79 8.02 15.52
CA ARG A 355 -8.07 6.89 16.42
C ARG A 355 -9.41 6.23 16.12
N ALA A 356 -10.44 7.02 15.89
CA ALA A 356 -11.76 6.49 15.58
C ALA A 356 -11.78 5.80 14.20
N ARG A 357 -11.13 6.38 13.18
CA ARG A 357 -10.99 5.77 11.85
C ARG A 357 -10.13 4.50 11.88
N ALA A 358 -9.04 4.48 12.64
CA ALA A 358 -8.24 3.28 12.86
C ALA A 358 -9.07 2.15 13.51
N LYS A 359 -9.86 2.45 14.53
CA LYS A 359 -10.77 1.48 15.16
C LYS A 359 -11.83 0.95 14.19
N ASN A 360 -12.38 1.79 13.31
CA ASN A 360 -13.31 1.33 12.27
C ASN A 360 -12.62 0.39 11.29
N LEU A 361 -11.44 0.74 10.80
CA LEU A 361 -10.68 -0.09 9.90
C LEU A 361 -10.31 -1.45 10.54
N ILE A 362 -9.85 -1.44 11.79
CA ILE A 362 -9.51 -2.66 12.55
C ILE A 362 -10.74 -3.57 12.72
N LYS A 363 -11.92 -3.03 12.97
CA LYS A 363 -13.18 -3.82 13.08
C LYS A 363 -13.53 -4.56 11.78
N ARG A 364 -13.03 -4.09 10.63
CA ARG A 364 -13.21 -4.77 9.34
C ARG A 364 -12.28 -5.96 9.15
N LEU A 365 -11.29 -6.16 10.03
CA LEU A 365 -10.42 -7.32 9.96
C LEU A 365 -11.22 -8.59 10.24
N SER A 366 -11.07 -9.61 9.39
CA SER A 366 -11.65 -10.92 9.58
C SER A 366 -10.79 -11.77 10.52
N ASP A 367 -11.35 -12.86 11.03
CA ASP A 367 -10.60 -13.83 11.85
C ASP A 367 -9.48 -14.51 11.03
N ASP A 368 -9.61 -14.59 9.70
CA ASP A 368 -8.59 -15.12 8.80
C ASP A 368 -7.47 -14.12 8.47
N GLY A 369 -7.70 -12.81 8.69
CA GLY A 369 -6.72 -11.73 8.49
C GLY A 369 -6.94 -10.84 7.26
N TYR A 370 -7.92 -11.11 6.40
CA TYR A 370 -8.32 -10.14 5.35
C TYR A 370 -9.31 -9.11 5.90
N PHE A 371 -9.45 -7.98 5.22
CA PHE A 371 -10.45 -6.98 5.57
C PHE A 371 -11.78 -7.25 4.86
N TRP A 372 -12.89 -6.84 5.50
CA TRP A 372 -14.20 -6.73 4.89
C TRP A 372 -14.40 -5.31 4.31
N SER A 373 -14.98 -5.24 3.10
CA SER A 373 -15.27 -3.96 2.45
C SER A 373 -16.39 -3.21 3.15
N ASP A 374 -17.42 -3.92 3.60
CA ASP A 374 -18.65 -3.39 4.15
C ASP A 374 -18.85 -3.78 5.63
N ASP A 375 -19.68 -3.00 6.34
CA ASP A 375 -19.98 -3.22 7.76
C ASP A 375 -20.74 -4.52 8.01
N ALA A 376 -21.51 -4.99 7.01
CA ALA A 376 -22.28 -6.24 7.08
C ALA A 376 -21.41 -7.48 6.86
N LYS A 377 -20.12 -7.29 6.56
CA LYS A 377 -19.13 -8.36 6.32
C LYS A 377 -19.60 -9.35 5.25
N THR A 378 -20.13 -8.82 4.15
CA THR A 378 -20.66 -9.61 3.03
C THR A 378 -19.69 -9.76 1.87
N ARG A 379 -18.65 -8.89 1.82
CA ARG A 379 -17.68 -8.83 0.74
C ARG A 379 -16.27 -8.69 1.31
N PRO A 380 -15.35 -9.66 1.07
CA PRO A 380 -13.93 -9.46 1.32
C PRO A 380 -13.43 -8.22 0.58
N PHE A 381 -12.55 -7.47 1.20
CA PHE A 381 -11.87 -6.37 0.52
C PHE A 381 -10.84 -6.94 -0.44
N TRP A 382 -11.10 -6.75 -1.70
CA TRP A 382 -10.13 -6.91 -2.78
C TRP A 382 -10.04 -5.58 -3.53
N HIS A 383 -8.88 -5.27 -4.08
CA HIS A 383 -8.71 -4.05 -4.84
C HIS A 383 -7.68 -4.26 -5.94
N ALA A 384 -7.99 -3.83 -7.15
CA ALA A 384 -7.13 -4.02 -8.30
C ALA A 384 -5.98 -3.00 -8.39
N SER A 385 -6.02 -1.96 -7.56
CA SER A 385 -4.97 -0.94 -7.45
C SER A 385 -4.48 -0.86 -6.00
N ASP A 386 -5.32 -0.46 -5.07
CA ASP A 386 -4.95 0.03 -3.74
C ASP A 386 -5.00 -1.06 -2.66
N ALA A 387 -4.77 -2.34 -3.01
CA ALA A 387 -4.88 -3.46 -2.07
C ALA A 387 -3.99 -3.31 -0.83
N GLY A 388 -2.85 -2.63 -0.95
CA GLY A 388 -1.95 -2.34 0.16
C GLY A 388 -2.33 -1.11 0.99
N LEU A 389 -3.24 -0.25 0.51
CA LEU A 389 -3.49 1.05 1.15
C LEU A 389 -4.09 0.96 2.56
N PRO A 390 -4.97 0.01 2.90
CA PRO A 390 -5.41 -0.18 4.28
C PRO A 390 -4.26 -0.42 5.25
N LEU A 391 -3.29 -1.27 4.85
CA LEU A 391 -2.11 -1.58 5.64
C LEU A 391 -1.18 -0.36 5.76
N VAL A 392 -0.95 0.37 4.66
CA VAL A 392 -0.18 1.62 4.63
C VAL A 392 -0.78 2.64 5.59
N ALA A 393 -2.10 2.80 5.60
CA ALA A 393 -2.79 3.74 6.48
C ALA A 393 -2.64 3.38 7.96
N LEU A 394 -2.76 2.09 8.31
CA LEU A 394 -2.56 1.61 9.68
C LEU A 394 -1.10 1.77 10.13
N VAL A 395 -0.12 1.44 9.28
CA VAL A 395 1.30 1.61 9.60
C VAL A 395 1.62 3.09 9.83
N ARG A 396 1.16 3.97 8.92
CA ARG A 396 1.38 5.41 9.08
C ARG A 396 0.75 5.96 10.36
N TYR A 397 -0.46 5.55 10.69
CA TYR A 397 -1.11 5.90 11.94
C TYR A 397 -0.32 5.38 13.15
N ALA A 398 0.10 4.10 13.12
CA ALA A 398 0.84 3.48 14.22
C ALA A 398 2.20 4.15 14.48
N GLU A 399 2.91 4.61 13.43
CA GLU A 399 4.14 5.41 13.56
C GLU A 399 3.91 6.69 14.38
N ILE A 400 2.76 7.32 14.25
CA ILE A 400 2.43 8.55 14.97
C ILE A 400 1.89 8.23 16.37
N GLU A 401 0.96 7.29 16.47
CA GLU A 401 0.33 6.93 17.73
C GLU A 401 1.36 6.37 18.74
N SER A 402 2.35 5.60 18.28
CA SER A 402 3.41 5.05 19.15
C SER A 402 4.28 6.12 19.81
N LYS A 403 4.36 7.32 19.25
CA LYS A 403 5.13 8.46 19.79
C LYS A 403 4.34 9.27 20.83
N ILE A 404 3.04 9.04 20.93
CA ILE A 404 2.20 9.74 21.93
C ILE A 404 2.51 9.18 23.30
N THR A 405 2.98 10.04 24.21
CA THR A 405 3.38 9.68 25.57
C THR A 405 2.38 10.20 26.59
N VAL A 406 2.27 9.54 27.76
CA VAL A 406 1.39 9.94 28.87
C VAL A 406 1.65 11.38 29.34
N SER A 407 2.89 11.88 29.15
CA SER A 407 3.26 13.23 29.58
C SER A 407 2.78 14.34 28.66
N SER A 408 2.33 14.00 27.45
CA SER A 408 1.98 15.00 26.44
C SER A 408 0.55 15.54 26.55
N SER A 409 -0.37 14.89 27.29
CA SER A 409 -1.65 15.50 27.64
C SER A 409 -2.50 14.63 28.59
N ALA A 410 -3.07 15.24 29.61
CA ALA A 410 -4.03 14.61 30.51
C ALA A 410 -5.37 14.23 29.82
N ASP A 411 -5.66 14.87 28.68
CA ASP A 411 -6.94 14.72 27.97
C ASP A 411 -6.94 13.70 26.83
N LEU A 412 -5.77 13.10 26.53
CA LEU A 412 -5.60 12.17 25.40
C LEU A 412 -5.54 10.69 25.81
N ILE A 413 -5.78 10.37 27.07
CA ILE A 413 -5.36 9.10 27.63
C ILE A 413 -6.49 8.08 27.66
N ASP A 414 -6.50 7.17 26.68
CA ASP A 414 -7.00 5.81 26.86
C ASP A 414 -5.83 4.89 27.25
N TRP A 415 -5.18 5.20 28.37
CA TRP A 415 -4.14 4.36 28.92
C TRP A 415 -4.75 3.31 29.84
N ALA A 416 -4.75 2.07 29.46
CA ALA A 416 -4.89 1.01 30.42
C ALA A 416 -3.50 0.54 30.86
N CYS A 417 -3.23 0.73 32.09
CA CYS A 417 -2.17 0.00 32.76
C CYS A 417 -2.71 -1.41 33.02
N VAL A 418 -2.26 -2.38 32.26
CA VAL A 418 -2.81 -3.75 32.24
C VAL A 418 -2.48 -4.52 33.50
N ASP A 419 -1.53 -4.08 34.30
CA ASP A 419 -1.20 -4.78 35.54
C ASP A 419 -0.85 -3.82 36.69
N MET A 420 -1.56 -3.98 37.79
CA MET A 420 -1.29 -3.29 39.03
C MET A 420 -0.07 -3.84 39.78
N LEU A 421 0.64 -4.82 39.23
CA LEU A 421 1.82 -5.48 39.80
C LEU A 421 3.14 -4.93 39.26
N GLY A 422 3.12 -3.78 38.57
CA GLY A 422 4.34 -3.13 38.09
C GLY A 422 4.64 -3.35 36.62
N ALA A 423 3.68 -3.90 35.86
CA ALA A 423 3.78 -3.94 34.41
C ALA A 423 3.60 -2.53 33.81
N PRO A 424 4.25 -2.27 32.68
CA PRO A 424 4.22 -0.99 32.02
C PRO A 424 2.83 -0.61 31.51
N CYS A 425 2.54 0.69 31.46
CA CYS A 425 1.34 1.21 30.80
C CYS A 425 1.55 1.17 29.30
N TYR A 426 0.59 0.64 28.55
CA TYR A 426 0.63 0.56 27.11
C TYR A 426 -0.28 1.61 26.47
N ASN A 427 0.13 2.13 25.32
CA ASN A 427 -0.77 2.84 24.43
C ASN A 427 -1.66 1.80 23.72
N PHE A 428 -2.92 1.67 24.14
CA PHE A 428 -3.85 0.70 23.58
C PHE A 428 -4.10 0.89 22.10
N ASN A 429 -4.22 2.16 21.65
CA ASN A 429 -4.50 2.44 20.26
C ASN A 429 -3.32 2.00 19.38
N ALA A 430 -2.08 2.24 19.83
CA ALA A 430 -0.90 1.74 19.12
C ALA A 430 -0.87 0.21 19.11
N LYS A 431 -1.15 -0.45 20.24
CA LYS A 431 -1.17 -1.91 20.31
C LYS A 431 -2.22 -2.54 19.41
N GLU A 432 -3.46 -2.02 19.42
CA GLU A 432 -4.54 -2.53 18.55
C GLU A 432 -4.15 -2.41 17.06
N ALA A 433 -3.53 -1.28 16.68
CA ALA A 433 -3.05 -1.10 15.31
C ALA A 433 -1.94 -2.10 14.95
N LEU A 434 -0.96 -2.31 15.85
CA LEU A 434 0.14 -3.26 15.64
C LEU A 434 -0.36 -4.70 15.51
N ASP A 435 -1.28 -5.11 16.37
CA ASP A 435 -1.88 -6.46 16.30
C ASP A 435 -2.63 -6.65 14.98
N ALA A 436 -3.40 -5.66 14.52
CA ALA A 436 -4.11 -5.72 13.25
C ALA A 436 -3.17 -5.73 12.04
N ILE A 437 -2.13 -4.89 12.06
CA ILE A 437 -1.07 -4.85 11.02
C ILE A 437 -0.44 -6.23 10.89
N LYS A 438 0.00 -6.82 12.01
CA LYS A 438 0.62 -8.14 12.01
C LYS A 438 -0.33 -9.21 11.48
N THR A 439 -1.58 -9.22 11.93
CA THR A 439 -2.58 -10.22 11.51
C THR A 439 -2.83 -10.14 9.99
N HIS A 440 -3.02 -8.95 9.45
CA HIS A 440 -3.22 -8.78 8.01
C HIS A 440 -1.96 -9.13 7.22
N TYR A 441 -0.81 -8.74 7.71
CA TYR A 441 0.48 -9.07 7.13
C TYR A 441 0.72 -10.59 7.05
N ASP A 442 0.52 -11.30 8.17
CA ASP A 442 0.67 -12.78 8.23
C ASP A 442 -0.29 -13.46 7.24
N TRP A 443 -1.51 -12.90 7.09
CA TRP A 443 -2.48 -13.40 6.11
C TRP A 443 -1.99 -13.21 4.67
N LEU A 444 -1.46 -12.03 4.29
CA LEU A 444 -0.93 -11.77 2.93
C LEU A 444 0.13 -12.81 2.53
N ILE A 445 1.05 -13.11 3.43
CA ILE A 445 2.09 -14.12 3.19
C ILE A 445 1.47 -15.51 3.09
N SER A 446 0.64 -15.87 4.05
CA SER A 446 0.03 -17.20 4.16
C SER A 446 -0.83 -17.54 2.94
N ILE A 447 -1.71 -16.63 2.50
CA ILE A 447 -2.61 -16.88 1.36
C ILE A 447 -1.82 -17.03 0.05
N THR A 448 -0.73 -16.27 -0.10
CA THR A 448 0.13 -16.30 -1.29
C THR A 448 0.89 -17.62 -1.39
N ASN A 449 1.30 -18.19 -0.24
CA ASN A 449 2.03 -19.44 -0.16
C ASN A 449 1.14 -20.68 0.01
N LYS A 450 -0.19 -20.52 0.07
CA LYS A 450 -1.15 -21.63 0.31
C LYS A 450 -1.22 -22.63 -0.83
N VAL A 451 -0.77 -22.26 -2.02
CA VAL A 451 -0.75 -23.10 -3.22
C VAL A 451 0.62 -23.02 -3.89
N ASP A 452 0.89 -23.95 -4.80
CA ASP A 452 2.06 -23.87 -5.66
C ASP A 452 2.07 -22.54 -6.43
N ASN A 453 3.11 -21.73 -6.19
CA ASN A 453 3.21 -20.37 -6.71
C ASN A 453 4.67 -20.03 -7.02
N PRO A 454 5.23 -20.57 -8.12
CA PRO A 454 6.65 -20.42 -8.43
C PRO A 454 7.07 -18.96 -8.66
N PHE A 455 6.16 -18.11 -9.09
CA PHE A 455 6.42 -16.69 -9.36
C PHE A 455 6.26 -15.81 -8.11
N GLY A 456 5.66 -16.33 -7.02
CA GLY A 456 5.36 -15.53 -5.83
C GLY A 456 4.27 -14.46 -6.05
N TYR A 457 3.45 -14.60 -7.09
CA TYR A 457 2.37 -13.64 -7.40
C TYR A 457 1.40 -13.51 -6.23
N ALA A 458 1.14 -12.30 -5.77
CA ALA A 458 0.27 -12.05 -4.64
C ALA A 458 -1.17 -12.52 -4.89
N ARG A 459 -1.71 -13.32 -3.96
CA ARG A 459 -3.09 -13.81 -4.02
C ARG A 459 -4.01 -12.95 -3.16
N GLN A 460 -5.29 -12.99 -3.44
CA GLN A 460 -6.33 -12.29 -2.71
C GLN A 460 -7.52 -13.21 -2.43
N THR A 461 -8.31 -12.82 -1.41
CA THR A 461 -9.65 -13.35 -1.17
C THR A 461 -10.67 -12.38 -1.77
N TYR A 462 -11.58 -12.88 -2.57
CA TYR A 462 -12.61 -12.08 -3.25
C TYR A 462 -13.95 -12.83 -3.30
N LYS A 463 -15.00 -12.12 -3.69
CA LYS A 463 -16.31 -12.70 -3.95
C LYS A 463 -16.58 -12.73 -5.44
N THR A 464 -16.94 -13.90 -5.95
CA THR A 464 -17.36 -14.10 -7.34
C THR A 464 -18.47 -15.13 -7.40
N GLN A 465 -19.45 -14.95 -8.28
CA GLN A 465 -20.60 -15.88 -8.44
C GLN A 465 -21.27 -16.22 -7.09
N GLY A 466 -21.37 -15.25 -6.20
CA GLY A 466 -21.98 -15.40 -4.88
C GLY A 466 -21.14 -16.15 -3.85
N SER A 467 -19.92 -16.58 -4.17
CA SER A 467 -19.03 -17.35 -3.30
C SER A 467 -17.74 -16.58 -3.00
N ILE A 468 -17.22 -16.75 -1.78
CA ILE A 468 -15.90 -16.25 -1.38
C ILE A 468 -14.86 -17.29 -1.80
N LYS A 469 -13.82 -16.83 -2.49
CA LYS A 469 -12.72 -17.65 -3.02
C LYS A 469 -11.39 -16.94 -2.84
N ASP A 470 -10.31 -17.75 -2.84
CA ASP A 470 -8.93 -17.26 -2.94
C ASP A 470 -8.44 -17.47 -4.38
N GLY A 471 -7.76 -16.47 -4.95
CA GLY A 471 -7.22 -16.60 -6.31
C GLY A 471 -6.06 -15.66 -6.60
N PHE A 472 -5.47 -15.84 -7.79
CA PHE A 472 -4.36 -15.03 -8.27
C PHE A 472 -4.86 -13.71 -8.85
N PHE A 473 -5.76 -13.77 -9.80
CA PHE A 473 -6.28 -12.60 -10.52
C PHE A 473 -7.68 -12.24 -10.05
N ILE A 474 -8.02 -10.97 -10.12
CA ILE A 474 -9.36 -10.50 -9.83
C ILE A 474 -10.32 -11.05 -10.88
N PRO A 475 -11.45 -11.64 -10.46
CA PRO A 475 -12.46 -12.12 -11.39
C PRO A 475 -13.04 -11.00 -12.24
N HIS A 476 -13.24 -11.26 -13.51
CA HIS A 476 -14.02 -10.36 -14.38
C HIS A 476 -15.50 -10.36 -13.98
N ASP A 477 -16.01 -11.48 -13.47
CA ASP A 477 -17.35 -11.63 -12.90
C ASP A 477 -17.28 -11.36 -11.38
N ASN A 478 -17.32 -10.09 -11.02
CA ASN A 478 -17.33 -9.61 -9.66
C ASN A 478 -18.54 -8.70 -9.40
N GLU A 479 -18.79 -8.38 -8.15
CA GLU A 479 -19.95 -7.59 -7.74
C GLU A 479 -19.92 -6.13 -8.17
N SER A 480 -18.77 -5.60 -8.59
CA SER A 480 -18.68 -4.27 -9.21
C SER A 480 -19.10 -4.26 -10.67
N ASN A 481 -19.19 -5.44 -11.32
CA ASN A 481 -19.47 -5.66 -12.74
C ASN A 481 -18.50 -4.95 -13.70
N TYR A 482 -17.32 -4.59 -13.24
CA TYR A 482 -16.48 -3.73 -14.06
C TYR A 482 -15.05 -4.19 -14.23
N TRP A 483 -14.32 -4.45 -13.12
CA TRP A 483 -12.86 -4.62 -13.21
C TRP A 483 -12.47 -5.90 -13.95
N TRP A 484 -11.60 -5.75 -14.97
CA TRP A 484 -11.07 -6.84 -15.78
C TRP A 484 -9.83 -6.45 -16.61
N GLN A 485 -9.08 -5.44 -16.19
CA GLN A 485 -7.75 -5.11 -16.70
C GLN A 485 -6.65 -5.65 -15.78
N GLY A 486 -5.39 -5.47 -16.19
CA GLY A 486 -4.22 -5.89 -15.41
C GLY A 486 -4.09 -5.21 -14.05
N GLU A 487 -3.25 -5.77 -13.19
CA GLU A 487 -3.26 -5.51 -11.76
C GLU A 487 -1.88 -5.09 -11.23
N ASP A 488 -1.01 -4.50 -12.06
CA ASP A 488 0.36 -4.16 -11.64
C ASP A 488 0.37 -3.10 -10.51
N ALA A 489 -0.63 -2.21 -10.43
CA ALA A 489 -0.82 -1.31 -9.29
C ALA A 489 -1.07 -2.08 -7.98
N ARG A 490 -1.90 -3.13 -8.02
CA ARG A 490 -2.15 -3.98 -6.86
C ARG A 490 -0.86 -4.62 -6.35
N LEU A 491 -0.07 -5.20 -7.25
CA LEU A 491 1.19 -5.86 -6.90
C LEU A 491 2.17 -4.85 -6.28
N ALA A 492 2.33 -3.69 -6.90
CA ALA A 492 3.19 -2.63 -6.40
C ALA A 492 2.69 -2.08 -5.05
N SER A 493 1.36 -1.95 -4.86
CA SER A 493 0.78 -1.50 -3.58
C SER A 493 1.06 -2.47 -2.43
N LEU A 494 0.97 -3.78 -2.70
CA LEU A 494 1.28 -4.83 -1.74
C LEU A 494 2.79 -4.91 -1.44
N ALA A 495 3.65 -4.74 -2.46
CA ALA A 495 5.09 -4.61 -2.27
C ALA A 495 5.43 -3.41 -1.38
N ALA A 496 4.80 -2.26 -1.62
CA ALA A 496 4.97 -1.06 -0.82
C ALA A 496 4.52 -1.26 0.63
N ALA A 497 3.32 -1.79 0.82
CA ALA A 497 2.72 -1.98 2.13
C ALA A 497 3.53 -2.95 3.00
N THR A 498 4.00 -4.07 2.41
CA THR A 498 4.80 -5.06 3.13
C THR A 498 6.19 -4.53 3.48
N ALA A 499 6.87 -3.85 2.56
CA ALA A 499 8.17 -3.24 2.84
C ALA A 499 8.05 -2.13 3.91
N TYR A 500 7.01 -1.30 3.85
CA TYR A 500 6.74 -0.28 4.85
C TYR A 500 6.50 -0.88 6.25
N THR A 501 5.68 -1.93 6.32
CA THR A 501 5.43 -2.67 7.57
C THR A 501 6.73 -3.24 8.14
N PHE A 502 7.53 -3.86 7.30
CA PHE A 502 8.81 -4.46 7.71
C PHE A 502 9.73 -3.43 8.37
N HIS A 503 9.97 -2.32 7.70
CA HIS A 503 10.87 -1.29 8.23
C HIS A 503 10.32 -0.63 9.49
N SER A 504 9.01 -0.44 9.59
CA SER A 504 8.39 0.23 10.73
C SER A 504 8.23 -0.67 11.95
N MET A 505 7.97 -1.97 11.77
CA MET A 505 7.69 -2.89 12.89
C MET A 505 8.88 -3.73 13.33
N ASN A 506 9.99 -3.70 12.60
CA ASN A 506 11.18 -4.53 12.89
C ASN A 506 10.81 -6.01 13.12
N LEU A 507 10.06 -6.59 12.18
CA LEU A 507 9.55 -7.97 12.29
C LEU A 507 10.68 -8.99 12.14
N ASP A 508 10.56 -10.11 12.89
CA ASP A 508 11.57 -11.18 12.88
C ASP A 508 11.61 -11.98 11.56
N ASP A 509 10.61 -11.81 10.69
CA ASP A 509 10.44 -12.57 9.43
C ASP A 509 10.91 -11.77 8.20
N ALA A 510 12.13 -11.22 8.28
CA ALA A 510 12.74 -10.41 7.22
C ALA A 510 12.86 -11.15 5.87
N GLU A 511 13.08 -12.47 5.89
CA GLU A 511 13.26 -13.27 4.68
C GLU A 511 11.94 -13.44 3.91
N ALA A 512 10.88 -13.84 4.59
CA ALA A 512 9.56 -14.01 3.98
C ALA A 512 9.04 -12.70 3.40
N MET A 513 9.23 -11.58 4.13
CA MET A 513 8.86 -10.26 3.67
C MET A 513 9.67 -9.78 2.48
N GLY A 514 10.99 -9.89 2.59
CA GLY A 514 11.88 -9.50 1.51
C GLY A 514 11.54 -10.25 0.23
N LYS A 515 11.24 -11.54 0.35
CA LYS A 515 10.80 -12.38 -0.77
C LYS A 515 9.45 -11.92 -1.34
N TYR A 516 8.43 -11.75 -0.50
CA TYR A 516 7.10 -11.33 -0.94
C TYR A 516 7.15 -10.01 -1.73
N SER A 517 7.76 -8.97 -1.16
CA SER A 517 7.90 -7.67 -1.82
C SER A 517 8.70 -7.77 -3.12
N THR A 518 9.83 -8.51 -3.10
CA THR A 518 10.69 -8.69 -4.29
C THR A 518 9.97 -9.42 -5.40
N ASP A 519 9.18 -10.46 -5.10
CA ASP A 519 8.44 -11.21 -6.12
C ASP A 519 7.44 -10.34 -6.89
N GLN A 520 6.82 -9.34 -6.25
CA GLN A 520 5.90 -8.42 -6.94
C GLN A 520 6.68 -7.46 -7.87
N PHE A 521 7.81 -6.92 -7.44
CA PHE A 521 8.70 -6.16 -8.33
C PHE A 521 9.17 -7.00 -9.51
N ASP A 522 9.61 -8.22 -9.25
CA ASP A 522 10.13 -9.13 -10.26
C ASP A 522 9.08 -9.47 -11.30
N TRP A 523 7.82 -9.68 -10.89
CA TRP A 523 6.71 -9.92 -11.81
C TRP A 523 6.53 -8.74 -12.77
N ILE A 524 6.43 -7.53 -12.25
CA ILE A 524 6.30 -6.30 -13.05
C ILE A 524 7.50 -6.13 -13.99
N LEU A 525 8.70 -6.50 -13.54
CA LEU A 525 9.94 -6.30 -14.28
C LEU A 525 10.37 -7.51 -15.13
N GLY A 526 9.49 -8.48 -15.37
CA GLY A 526 9.69 -9.53 -16.38
C GLY A 526 9.77 -10.96 -15.86
N LYS A 527 9.81 -11.22 -14.56
CA LYS A 527 9.66 -12.57 -13.98
C LYS A 527 8.19 -12.98 -13.96
N ASN A 528 7.60 -13.12 -15.15
CA ASN A 528 6.22 -13.55 -15.35
C ASN A 528 6.14 -14.54 -16.52
N PRO A 529 5.08 -15.32 -16.69
CA PRO A 529 4.99 -16.37 -17.72
C PRO A 529 5.12 -15.91 -19.17
N TYR A 530 5.03 -14.60 -19.42
CA TYR A 530 5.20 -13.98 -20.73
C TYR A 530 6.58 -13.35 -20.96
N ALA A 531 7.47 -13.40 -19.95
CA ALA A 531 8.79 -12.76 -19.96
C ALA A 531 8.73 -11.29 -20.40
N THR A 532 7.69 -10.55 -19.99
CA THR A 532 7.44 -9.17 -20.40
C THR A 532 7.68 -8.22 -19.23
N CYS A 533 8.60 -7.27 -19.41
CA CYS A 533 8.79 -6.16 -18.47
C CYS A 533 7.70 -5.13 -18.69
N MET A 534 6.85 -4.90 -17.69
CA MET A 534 5.69 -3.99 -17.78
C MET A 534 6.10 -2.52 -17.69
N MET A 535 7.31 -2.22 -17.22
CA MET A 535 7.86 -0.87 -17.22
C MET A 535 8.40 -0.50 -18.61
N TYR A 536 7.78 0.48 -19.23
CA TYR A 536 8.14 0.91 -20.58
C TYR A 536 9.55 1.50 -20.65
N GLY A 537 10.30 1.08 -21.68
CA GLY A 537 11.69 1.51 -21.88
C GLY A 537 12.73 0.72 -21.09
N PHE A 538 12.33 -0.35 -20.42
CA PHE A 538 13.19 -1.29 -19.68
C PHE A 538 12.96 -2.73 -20.11
N GLY A 539 13.95 -3.60 -19.80
CA GLY A 539 13.86 -5.01 -20.15
C GLY A 539 14.12 -5.30 -21.61
N LYS A 540 13.93 -6.56 -21.99
CA LYS A 540 14.14 -7.08 -23.35
C LYS A 540 12.86 -7.18 -24.16
N LYS A 541 11.75 -7.44 -23.50
CA LYS A 541 10.40 -7.47 -24.04
C LYS A 541 9.53 -6.54 -23.22
N VAL A 542 8.86 -5.61 -23.87
CA VAL A 542 7.93 -4.64 -23.25
C VAL A 542 6.57 -4.74 -23.91
N PRO A 543 5.50 -4.25 -23.29
CA PRO A 543 4.17 -4.14 -23.90
C PRO A 543 4.19 -3.33 -25.20
N ALA A 544 3.21 -3.55 -26.05
CA ALA A 544 2.98 -2.67 -27.20
C ALA A 544 2.57 -1.28 -26.72
N LYS A 545 2.80 -0.27 -27.54
CA LYS A 545 2.31 1.07 -27.26
C LYS A 545 0.79 1.11 -27.34
N TYR A 546 0.19 1.72 -26.34
CA TYR A 546 -1.23 2.07 -26.35
C TYR A 546 -1.37 3.57 -26.07
N ASP A 547 -1.61 4.33 -27.13
CA ASP A 547 -1.71 5.80 -27.07
C ASP A 547 -3.17 6.27 -27.17
N GLY A 548 -4.12 5.35 -27.06
CA GLY A 548 -5.57 5.66 -27.04
C GLY A 548 -6.07 6.43 -28.27
N GLN A 549 -7.03 7.34 -28.04
CA GLN A 549 -7.62 8.21 -29.06
C GLN A 549 -7.17 9.66 -28.92
N SER A 550 -6.44 10.02 -27.86
CA SER A 550 -5.99 11.38 -27.61
C SER A 550 -4.68 11.67 -28.34
N GLU A 551 -4.60 12.85 -28.97
CA GLU A 551 -3.36 13.37 -29.53
C GLU A 551 -2.46 14.06 -28.49
N TYR A 552 -2.92 14.17 -27.24
CA TYR A 552 -2.26 14.94 -26.17
C TYR A 552 -1.54 14.09 -25.17
N ASP A 553 -1.70 12.77 -25.24
CA ASP A 553 -1.03 11.83 -24.36
C ASP A 553 -0.42 10.68 -25.16
N ALA A 554 0.54 9.99 -24.58
CA ALA A 554 1.28 8.91 -25.22
C ALA A 554 1.89 7.96 -24.20
N THR A 555 2.30 6.79 -24.70
CA THR A 555 3.09 5.83 -23.91
C THR A 555 4.47 6.42 -23.59
N LEU A 556 4.76 6.57 -22.30
CA LEU A 556 5.95 7.22 -21.75
C LEU A 556 6.95 6.22 -21.16
N LYS A 557 8.24 6.55 -21.24
CA LYS A 557 9.28 5.77 -20.56
C LYS A 557 9.15 5.88 -19.04
N GLY A 558 9.28 4.75 -18.33
CA GLY A 558 9.13 4.68 -16.88
C GLY A 558 7.71 4.44 -16.42
N GLY A 559 6.72 4.67 -17.29
CA GLY A 559 5.34 4.28 -17.04
C GLY A 559 5.17 2.77 -17.06
N ILE A 560 4.20 2.27 -16.32
CA ILE A 560 3.94 0.84 -16.14
C ILE A 560 2.59 0.50 -16.76
N ALA A 561 2.57 -0.55 -17.56
CA ALA A 561 1.36 -1.04 -18.21
C ALA A 561 0.39 -1.66 -17.20
N ASN A 562 -0.88 -1.81 -17.61
CA ASN A 562 -1.91 -2.48 -16.81
C ASN A 562 -1.49 -3.88 -16.35
N GLY A 563 -0.89 -4.67 -17.26
CA GLY A 563 -0.30 -5.97 -16.91
C GLY A 563 -1.19 -7.16 -17.25
N ILE A 564 -0.82 -8.31 -16.72
CA ILE A 564 -1.41 -9.62 -16.99
C ILE A 564 -2.74 -9.78 -16.25
N THR A 565 -3.71 -10.48 -16.87
CA THR A 565 -5.04 -10.76 -16.28
C THR A 565 -5.28 -12.25 -16.08
N GLY A 566 -6.33 -12.60 -15.33
CA GLY A 566 -6.95 -13.90 -15.44
C GLY A 566 -7.57 -14.10 -16.84
N LYS A 567 -7.66 -15.35 -17.27
CA LYS A 567 -8.22 -15.71 -18.58
C LYS A 567 -9.74 -15.82 -18.55
N ASN A 568 -10.28 -16.38 -17.49
CA ASN A 568 -11.70 -16.71 -17.37
C ASN A 568 -12.44 -15.68 -16.50
N LYS A 569 -13.77 -15.66 -16.63
CA LYS A 569 -14.63 -14.74 -15.87
C LYS A 569 -14.45 -14.82 -14.36
N ASP A 570 -14.11 -16.00 -13.84
CA ASP A 570 -13.88 -16.24 -12.41
C ASP A 570 -12.45 -15.93 -11.93
N GLY A 571 -11.61 -15.34 -12.79
CA GLY A 571 -10.22 -14.98 -12.52
C GLY A 571 -9.23 -16.13 -12.69
N SER A 572 -9.68 -17.32 -13.07
CA SER A 572 -8.80 -18.49 -13.29
C SER A 572 -8.04 -18.41 -14.62
N GLY A 573 -6.93 -19.17 -14.68
CA GLY A 573 -6.02 -19.14 -15.81
C GLY A 573 -5.24 -17.83 -15.92
N ILE A 574 -4.56 -17.63 -17.05
CA ILE A 574 -3.71 -16.46 -17.30
C ILE A 574 -3.88 -15.99 -18.74
N ALA A 575 -3.88 -14.67 -18.96
CA ALA A 575 -3.97 -14.06 -20.29
C ALA A 575 -3.13 -12.79 -20.42
N TRP A 576 -2.64 -12.59 -21.62
CA TRP A 576 -1.90 -11.42 -22.07
C TRP A 576 -2.23 -11.13 -23.54
N THR A 577 -1.93 -9.93 -24.04
CA THR A 577 -2.18 -9.55 -25.44
C THR A 577 -1.66 -10.52 -26.48
N ASP A 578 -0.54 -11.21 -26.19
CA ASP A 578 0.05 -12.22 -27.06
C ASP A 578 -0.90 -13.43 -27.31
N ASP A 579 -1.84 -13.68 -26.39
CA ASP A 579 -2.84 -14.75 -26.55
C ASP A 579 -3.96 -14.37 -27.54
N GLY A 580 -3.98 -13.11 -27.96
CA GLY A 580 -5.02 -12.53 -28.80
C GLY A 580 -6.28 -12.16 -28.00
N VAL A 581 -6.86 -11.02 -28.34
CA VAL A 581 -8.03 -10.45 -27.63
C VAL A 581 -9.23 -11.42 -27.57
N GLY A 582 -9.42 -12.26 -28.60
CA GLY A 582 -10.50 -13.25 -28.66
C GLY A 582 -10.26 -14.51 -27.83
N ALA A 583 -9.04 -14.73 -27.30
CA ALA A 583 -8.70 -15.90 -26.51
C ALA A 583 -9.14 -15.77 -25.03
N VAL A 584 -9.42 -14.56 -24.58
CA VAL A 584 -9.94 -14.30 -23.23
C VAL A 584 -11.44 -14.64 -23.22
N GLY A 585 -11.88 -15.48 -22.30
CA GLY A 585 -13.25 -15.99 -22.23
C GLY A 585 -14.35 -14.97 -21.96
N PHE A 586 -14.21 -13.75 -22.50
CA PHE A 586 -15.11 -12.61 -22.29
C PHE A 586 -15.55 -12.02 -23.64
N ASP A 587 -16.84 -12.04 -23.94
CA ASP A 587 -17.35 -11.60 -25.25
C ASP A 587 -17.01 -10.13 -25.57
N ALA A 588 -16.92 -9.28 -24.55
CA ALA A 588 -16.56 -7.87 -24.71
C ALA A 588 -15.11 -7.63 -25.13
N MET A 589 -14.23 -8.66 -25.09
CA MET A 589 -12.82 -8.56 -25.39
C MET A 589 -12.45 -9.05 -26.80
N LYS A 590 -13.38 -9.04 -27.75
CA LYS A 590 -13.14 -9.52 -29.12
C LYS A 590 -12.54 -8.46 -30.04
N GLU A 591 -12.67 -7.20 -29.66
CA GLU A 591 -12.24 -6.08 -30.49
C GLU A 591 -10.76 -5.71 -30.25
N SER A 592 -10.03 -5.45 -31.28
CA SER A 592 -8.58 -5.17 -31.20
C SER A 592 -8.24 -3.92 -30.36
N TRP A 593 -9.15 -2.95 -30.27
CA TRP A 593 -8.95 -1.75 -29.43
C TRP A 593 -8.96 -2.06 -27.92
N GLN A 594 -9.43 -3.23 -27.53
CA GLN A 594 -9.53 -3.65 -26.13
C GLN A 594 -8.16 -4.02 -25.50
N VAL A 595 -7.08 -3.96 -26.26
CA VAL A 595 -5.71 -4.27 -25.77
C VAL A 595 -5.24 -3.32 -24.66
N TRP A 596 -5.91 -2.16 -24.48
CA TRP A 596 -5.66 -1.25 -23.36
C TRP A 596 -5.69 -1.97 -22.00
N ARG A 597 -6.46 -3.04 -21.87
CA ARG A 597 -6.57 -3.83 -20.65
C ARG A 597 -5.25 -4.39 -20.15
N TRP A 598 -4.29 -4.53 -21.02
CA TRP A 598 -2.96 -5.04 -20.74
C TRP A 598 -1.86 -4.00 -20.99
N ASP A 599 -1.92 -3.29 -22.11
CA ASP A 599 -0.81 -2.50 -22.64
C ASP A 599 -0.84 -1.03 -22.22
N GLU A 600 -1.99 -0.48 -21.83
CA GLU A 600 -2.13 0.91 -21.41
C GLU A 600 -1.35 1.20 -20.13
N GLN A 601 -0.63 2.30 -20.11
CA GLN A 601 -0.04 2.85 -18.90
C GLN A 601 -1.11 3.62 -18.13
N TRP A 602 -1.17 3.42 -16.82
CA TRP A 602 -2.11 4.06 -15.94
C TRP A 602 -1.41 4.68 -14.72
N LEU A 603 -1.69 5.90 -14.41
CA LEU A 603 -1.02 6.68 -13.36
C LEU A 603 -0.82 5.92 -12.02
N PRO A 604 -1.80 5.20 -11.47
CA PRO A 604 -1.62 4.45 -10.23
C PRO A 604 -0.55 3.36 -10.26
N HIS A 605 -0.27 2.73 -11.41
CA HIS A 605 0.77 1.71 -11.50
C HIS A 605 2.15 2.29 -11.19
N THR A 606 2.47 3.42 -11.81
CA THR A 606 3.75 4.11 -11.60
C THR A 606 3.81 4.75 -10.20
N THR A 607 2.69 5.27 -9.70
CA THR A 607 2.58 5.83 -8.35
C THR A 607 2.89 4.78 -7.27
N TRP A 608 2.26 3.61 -7.35
CA TRP A 608 2.52 2.52 -6.39
C TRP A 608 3.92 1.94 -6.52
N PHE A 609 4.46 1.86 -7.75
CA PHE A 609 5.84 1.45 -7.95
C PHE A 609 6.84 2.42 -7.31
N LEU A 610 6.60 3.73 -7.41
CA LEU A 610 7.41 4.75 -6.72
C LEU A 610 7.34 4.58 -5.20
N MET A 611 6.15 4.35 -4.65
CA MET A 611 6.01 4.10 -3.22
C MET A 611 6.73 2.82 -2.80
N ALA A 612 6.65 1.75 -3.60
CA ALA A 612 7.35 0.51 -3.32
C ALA A 612 8.88 0.70 -3.32
N LEU A 613 9.43 1.52 -4.23
CA LEU A 613 10.84 1.92 -4.16
C LEU A 613 11.16 2.71 -2.90
N ALA A 614 10.32 3.69 -2.54
CA ALA A 614 10.53 4.54 -1.37
C ALA A 614 10.51 3.73 -0.05
N THR A 615 9.60 2.77 0.06
CA THR A 615 9.50 1.90 1.24
C THR A 615 10.60 0.84 1.27
N ARG A 616 10.99 0.28 0.11
CA ARG A 616 12.08 -0.69 0.01
C ARG A 616 13.42 -0.12 0.47
N TYR A 617 13.70 1.14 0.16
CA TYR A 617 14.98 1.80 0.45
C TYR A 617 14.84 2.88 1.53
N ASP A 618 13.85 2.77 2.39
CA ASP A 618 13.57 3.77 3.43
C ASP A 618 14.83 4.07 4.26
N GLU A 619 15.25 5.32 4.24
CA GLU A 619 16.44 5.82 4.97
C GLU A 619 16.06 6.38 6.35
N LYS A 620 14.77 6.50 6.62
CA LYS A 620 14.23 7.05 7.85
C LYS A 620 13.05 6.21 8.34
N PRO A 621 13.22 4.88 8.50
CA PRO A 621 12.14 4.09 9.05
C PRO A 621 11.82 4.65 10.44
N GLU A 622 10.57 5.08 10.60
CA GLU A 622 10.06 5.42 11.91
C GLU A 622 9.74 4.08 12.60
N SER A 623 10.67 3.58 13.41
CA SER A 623 10.45 2.39 14.21
C SER A 623 9.18 2.58 15.03
N ILE A 624 8.17 1.76 14.77
CA ILE A 624 7.05 1.59 15.69
C ILE A 624 7.63 0.71 16.81
N GLU A 625 8.14 1.36 17.82
CA GLU A 625 8.53 0.61 19.01
C GLU A 625 7.28 -0.08 19.55
N PRO A 626 7.32 -1.40 19.82
CA PRO A 626 6.26 -2.03 20.61
C PRO A 626 6.09 -1.15 21.85
N PRO A 627 4.84 -0.87 22.31
CA PRO A 627 4.58 0.09 23.36
C PRO A 627 5.55 -0.17 24.51
N VAL A 628 6.65 0.61 24.54
CA VAL A 628 7.66 0.47 25.55
C VAL A 628 6.95 0.78 26.83
N ALA A 629 7.01 -0.18 27.72
CA ALA A 629 6.86 0.12 29.12
C ALA A 629 7.49 1.49 29.36
N ILE A 630 6.74 2.50 29.77
CA ILE A 630 7.34 3.75 30.22
C ILE A 630 8.45 3.29 31.16
N PRO A 631 9.73 3.56 30.88
CA PRO A 631 10.77 3.23 31.83
C PRO A 631 10.32 3.89 33.11
N GLY A 632 9.91 3.09 34.10
CA GLY A 632 9.59 3.62 35.40
C GLY A 632 10.77 4.52 35.67
N LYS A 633 10.57 5.80 35.90
CA LYS A 633 11.61 6.80 36.23
C LYS A 633 12.72 6.04 36.93
N ALA A 634 13.92 6.05 36.35
CA ALA A 634 15.09 5.24 36.70
C ALA A 634 14.98 4.79 38.14
N THR A 635 14.93 3.51 38.39
CA THR A 635 14.69 2.91 39.70
C THR A 635 15.49 3.66 40.71
N VAL A 636 14.93 4.69 41.28
CA VAL A 636 15.27 5.03 42.65
C VAL A 636 15.00 3.72 43.35
N ALA A 637 16.05 3.06 43.83
CA ALA A 637 16.03 1.78 44.49
C ALA A 637 14.72 1.67 45.25
N THR A 638 13.86 0.72 44.85
CA THR A 638 12.49 0.59 45.35
C THR A 638 12.56 0.51 46.86
N ARG A 639 12.43 1.66 47.49
CA ARG A 639 12.27 1.70 48.94
C ARG A 639 10.95 1.01 49.20
N ALA A 640 11.00 -0.16 49.81
CA ALA A 640 9.87 -1.02 50.01
C ALA A 640 8.73 -0.24 50.68
N MET A 641 7.64 -0.05 49.94
CA MET A 641 6.41 0.48 50.50
C MET A 641 5.60 -0.68 51.10
N ASP A 642 5.44 -0.71 52.40
CA ASP A 642 4.58 -1.67 53.11
C ASP A 642 3.21 -1.02 53.40
N VAL A 643 2.15 -1.63 52.86
CA VAL A 643 0.77 -1.18 53.07
C VAL A 643 -0.01 -2.31 53.68
N ARG A 644 -0.57 -2.09 54.87
CA ARG A 644 -1.37 -3.07 55.59
C ARG A 644 -2.72 -2.48 55.95
N LEU A 645 -3.77 -3.22 55.72
CA LEU A 645 -5.11 -2.90 56.16
C LEU A 645 -5.51 -3.87 57.26
N GLN A 646 -5.82 -3.35 58.46
CA GLN A 646 -6.32 -4.13 59.55
C GLN A 646 -7.69 -3.58 59.98
N GLY A 647 -8.75 -4.34 59.70
CA GLY A 647 -10.09 -3.80 59.75
C GLY A 647 -10.27 -2.65 58.76
N ARG A 648 -10.63 -1.46 59.26
CA ARG A 648 -10.73 -0.24 58.45
C ARG A 648 -9.64 0.78 58.73
N VAL A 649 -8.52 0.32 59.31
CA VAL A 649 -7.34 1.16 59.55
C VAL A 649 -6.25 0.77 58.57
N LEU A 650 -5.84 1.71 57.73
CA LEU A 650 -4.79 1.59 56.73
C LEU A 650 -3.49 2.11 57.32
N SER A 651 -2.46 1.27 57.39
CA SER A 651 -1.12 1.64 57.78
C SER A 651 -0.22 1.61 56.54
N VAL A 652 0.51 2.69 56.26
CA VAL A 652 1.44 2.85 55.17
C VAL A 652 2.83 3.10 55.75
N ASN A 653 3.84 2.33 55.32
CA ASN A 653 5.20 2.44 55.79
C ASN A 653 6.18 2.51 54.63
N VAL A 654 7.06 3.54 54.59
CA VAL A 654 8.01 3.75 53.51
C VAL A 654 9.35 4.09 54.15
N ALA A 655 10.32 3.16 54.05
CA ALA A 655 11.61 3.33 54.70
C ALA A 655 12.40 4.53 54.12
N GLY A 656 12.95 5.36 54.99
CA GLY A 656 13.87 6.45 54.63
C GLY A 656 13.19 7.70 54.03
N THR A 657 11.89 7.86 54.17
CA THR A 657 11.14 9.05 53.74
C THR A 657 10.82 9.94 54.95
N ARG A 658 11.03 11.26 54.80
CA ARG A 658 10.69 12.19 55.89
C ARG A 658 9.21 12.59 55.81
N GLU A 659 8.74 12.96 54.63
CA GLU A 659 7.36 13.43 54.39
C GLU A 659 6.95 13.11 52.96
N ALA A 660 5.69 12.63 52.72
CA ALA A 660 5.09 12.43 51.41
C ALA A 660 3.56 12.33 51.56
N ASN A 661 2.81 12.72 50.55
CA ASN A 661 1.37 12.61 50.51
C ASN A 661 0.92 11.16 50.23
N VAL A 662 -0.10 10.73 51.00
CA VAL A 662 -0.77 9.44 50.78
C VAL A 662 -2.21 9.72 50.34
N ALA A 663 -2.65 9.10 49.25
CA ALA A 663 -4.03 9.14 48.77
C ALA A 663 -4.59 7.72 48.65
N VAL A 664 -5.84 7.54 49.04
CA VAL A 664 -6.63 6.35 48.74
C VAL A 664 -7.60 6.70 47.64
N LEU A 665 -7.50 5.99 46.53
CA LEU A 665 -8.28 6.27 45.32
C LEU A 665 -9.21 5.10 45.01
N GLY A 666 -10.43 5.38 44.59
CA GLY A 666 -11.32 4.41 43.96
C GLY A 666 -10.74 3.92 42.64
N LEU A 667 -11.30 2.85 42.07
CA LEU A 667 -10.91 2.35 40.72
C LEU A 667 -11.32 3.34 39.60
N ASP A 668 -12.22 4.26 39.92
CA ASP A 668 -12.62 5.40 39.07
C ASP A 668 -11.66 6.62 39.18
N GLY A 669 -10.58 6.48 39.97
CA GLY A 669 -9.64 7.56 40.24
C GLY A 669 -10.09 8.58 41.29
N ALA A 670 -11.33 8.50 41.81
CA ALA A 670 -11.84 9.40 42.84
C ALA A 670 -11.06 9.22 44.15
N LYS A 671 -10.60 10.32 44.76
CA LYS A 671 -9.90 10.30 46.04
C LYS A 671 -10.91 10.17 47.18
N VAL A 672 -10.86 9.04 47.93
CA VAL A 672 -11.77 8.70 49.01
C VAL A 672 -11.18 8.95 50.42
N ALA A 673 -9.84 8.94 50.52
CA ALA A 673 -9.13 9.33 51.74
C ALA A 673 -7.75 9.86 51.43
N SER A 674 -7.18 10.68 52.29
CA SER A 674 -5.80 11.17 52.15
C SER A 674 -5.17 11.48 53.50
N GLY A 675 -3.83 11.47 53.52
CA GLY A 675 -3.02 11.82 54.67
C GLY A 675 -1.58 12.07 54.27
N THR A 676 -0.72 12.32 55.24
CA THR A 676 0.73 12.58 55.03
C THR A 676 1.53 11.57 55.80
N LEU A 677 2.57 11.01 55.13
CA LEU A 677 3.61 10.24 55.77
C LEU A 677 4.47 11.20 56.66
N ASN A 678 4.60 10.89 57.91
CA ASN A 678 5.53 11.56 58.82
C ASN A 678 6.56 10.55 59.28
N ALA A 679 7.84 10.87 59.13
CA ALA A 679 8.97 9.94 59.38
C ALA A 679 8.79 8.55 58.73
N GLY A 680 8.21 8.53 57.52
CA GLY A 680 8.01 7.30 56.76
C GLY A 680 6.78 6.49 57.11
N ARG A 681 5.85 7.01 57.93
CA ARG A 681 4.67 6.30 58.39
C ARG A 681 3.42 7.15 58.24
N ALA A 682 2.32 6.54 57.80
CA ALA A 682 0.98 7.13 57.86
C ALA A 682 -0.03 6.10 58.31
N THR A 683 -1.06 6.57 59.06
CA THR A 683 -2.22 5.75 59.39
C THR A 683 -3.46 6.53 58.99
N LEU A 684 -4.35 5.87 58.23
CA LEU A 684 -5.58 6.46 57.72
C LEU A 684 -6.80 5.62 58.17
N SER A 685 -7.83 6.28 58.67
CA SER A 685 -9.10 5.61 58.93
C SER A 685 -9.91 5.54 57.62
N LEU A 686 -10.42 4.37 57.30
CA LEU A 686 -11.29 4.11 56.15
C LEU A 686 -12.73 3.78 56.61
N GLU A 687 -13.15 4.20 57.81
CA GLU A 687 -14.46 3.92 58.37
C GLU A 687 -15.61 4.44 57.48
N SER A 688 -15.40 5.60 56.83
CA SER A 688 -16.36 6.21 55.91
C SER A 688 -16.27 5.68 54.45
N VAL A 689 -15.27 4.84 54.16
CA VAL A 689 -15.05 4.33 52.81
C VAL A 689 -15.86 3.06 52.58
N LYS A 690 -16.64 3.00 51.51
CA LYS A 690 -17.45 1.81 51.14
C LYS A 690 -16.55 0.58 50.95
N SER A 691 -17.11 -0.61 51.24
CA SER A 691 -16.43 -1.87 50.95
C SER A 691 -16.15 -1.96 49.45
N GLY A 692 -14.92 -2.32 49.08
CA GLY A 692 -14.49 -2.34 47.69
C GLY A 692 -12.97 -2.38 47.54
N ALA A 693 -12.48 -2.41 46.28
CA ALA A 693 -11.07 -2.35 45.95
C ALA A 693 -10.63 -0.89 45.77
N TYR A 694 -9.51 -0.54 46.38
CA TYR A 694 -8.94 0.81 46.36
C TYR A 694 -7.43 0.78 46.08
N LEU A 695 -6.89 1.88 45.56
CA LEU A 695 -5.46 2.10 45.38
C LEU A 695 -4.94 3.06 46.44
N VAL A 696 -3.92 2.62 47.16
CA VAL A 696 -3.18 3.48 48.09
C VAL A 696 -1.95 4.01 47.36
N LYS A 697 -1.98 5.28 47.02
CA LYS A 697 -0.88 5.97 46.30
C LYS A 697 -0.08 6.80 47.27
N VAL A 698 1.24 6.64 47.22
CA VAL A 698 2.20 7.49 47.94
C VAL A 698 3.00 8.29 46.93
N GLU A 699 3.01 9.60 47.07
CA GLU A 699 3.69 10.52 46.18
C GLU A 699 5.21 10.19 46.11
N GLY A 700 5.70 9.95 44.87
CA GLY A 700 7.10 9.58 44.64
C GLY A 700 7.48 8.11 44.92
N PHE A 701 6.54 7.24 45.34
CA PHE A 701 6.80 5.84 45.70
C PHE A 701 5.94 4.79 45.02
N GLY A 702 4.89 5.18 44.31
CA GLY A 702 3.99 4.26 43.62
C GLY A 702 2.64 4.03 44.31
N ALA A 703 1.92 2.97 43.94
CA ALA A 703 0.61 2.62 44.52
C ALA A 703 0.49 1.12 44.84
N LYS A 704 -0.30 0.77 45.86
CA LYS A 704 -0.68 -0.60 46.21
C LYS A 704 -2.19 -0.75 46.34
N LYS A 705 -2.71 -1.89 45.88
CA LYS A 705 -4.13 -2.25 46.02
C LYS A 705 -4.45 -2.72 47.43
N VAL A 706 -5.55 -2.28 47.96
CA VAL A 706 -6.16 -2.76 49.21
C VAL A 706 -7.61 -3.11 49.00
N LEU A 707 -8.09 -4.11 49.74
CA LEU A 707 -9.51 -4.49 49.73
C LEU A 707 -10.12 -4.10 51.06
N VAL A 708 -10.96 -3.08 51.07
CA VAL A 708 -11.75 -2.64 52.21
C VAL A 708 -12.99 -3.53 52.32
N ARG A 709 -13.13 -4.25 53.41
CA ARG A 709 -14.26 -5.17 53.70
C ARG A 709 -15.28 -4.55 54.64
#